data_243e70f23f9de952f3aad4cc44567fb4
#
_entry.id   243e70f23f9de952f3aad4cc44567fb4
#
_cell.length_a   1.000
_cell.length_b   1.000
_cell.length_c   1.000
_cell.angle_alpha   90.00
_cell.angle_beta   90.00
_cell.angle_gamma   90.00
#
_symmetry.space_group_name_H-M   'P 1'
#
loop_
_entity.id
_entity.type
_entity.pdbx_description
1 polymer ?
#
loop_
_entity_poly.entity_id
_entity_poly.type
_entity_poly.pdbx_seq_one_letter_code
_entity_poly.pdbx_strand_id
1 'polypeptide(L)'
;MKSTAKATEKRSRTVVVLAIAVALMLLGSIFAQMFNTSFYKVKVSRISFDTDSGTLSGLLYMPKGVDASNPHPTIVTTHGYLNSAEMQDETAIEMSRRGYVVLALDMYDHGHSHGNADNTGGFFNFWPTSLWDAAQYMYSQDYVAKDAQGNGQIAVSGHSMGGFSSEMAIYLDEQNYAAAGYRIIKAGLSMGADYSWTSYLGLDEEAAVATFGGRTIGKICGQYDEFFFAADEPPTKSGTVYHKDYVATTAGKTLLEQEAPQADTWYTGSDGGQRIIYQPREIHPWNHFSKASTKDAIEFYATAFADQSGLVQNIASTSQIWYWKEVFELVALVGFLLMLAPLALLLMKLPFLSNAKQAVAAPTPAVGTLSGKLGTISLFVVGMLIPAIIFPAVYDGSLTAEPIRCMRYASDVALLLSVVGIVLAARSTEDDRKTWLSGSVCVLIASIVLRVLVTKNIFETNATWQGPTVNSIVTWALICACISIVTMVCVYLFGGRKQKGITLEQYGIAAKPVSVAAAFCVALLVSVIAYACLFAVDAIFKTDFRIWTFAFKTFEASAIPAAVKYMPFFFVYYFVSGAAAISNTSSEKLQGGWGYLLAALTNMGGILLWLVLQYGTLFRTGVAFYPGQALGGILLFALVPSLAIASCLAKYLYKKTGSVYVAAFLNTILMTMMTVANTAIYFQA
;
A
#
# COMPACT_ATOMS: atom_id res chain seq x y z
N MET A 1 48.35 9.95 12.25
CA MET A 1 48.22 9.39 10.86
C MET A 1 47.24 8.22 10.75
N LYS A 2 47.24 7.17 11.60
CA LYS A 2 46.24 6.07 11.50
C LYS A 2 44.78 6.52 11.70
N SER A 3 44.52 7.52 12.55
CA SER A 3 43.16 8.05 12.82
C SER A 3 42.62 8.86 11.61
N THR A 4 43.45 9.68 10.99
CA THR A 4 43.07 10.48 9.80
C THR A 4 42.88 9.62 8.57
N ALA A 5 43.72 8.61 8.35
CA ALA A 5 43.53 7.65 7.22
C ALA A 5 42.25 6.85 7.35
N LYS A 6 41.89 6.38 8.56
CA LYS A 6 40.65 5.64 8.83
C LYS A 6 39.40 6.53 8.68
N ALA A 7 39.50 7.81 9.04
CA ALA A 7 38.43 8.80 8.83
C ALA A 7 38.21 9.13 7.33
N THR A 8 39.31 9.23 6.58
CA THR A 8 39.27 9.50 5.13
C THR A 8 38.69 8.29 4.35
N GLU A 9 39.10 7.07 4.73
CA GLU A 9 38.53 5.82 4.14
C GLU A 9 37.04 5.67 4.43
N LYS A 10 36.60 5.97 5.66
CA LYS A 10 35.19 5.90 6.04
C LYS A 10 34.33 6.98 5.34
N ARG A 11 34.92 8.15 5.09
CA ARG A 11 34.27 9.23 4.30
C ARG A 11 34.12 8.82 2.85
N SER A 12 35.11 8.17 2.27
CA SER A 12 35.08 7.63 0.91
C SER A 12 33.93 6.61 0.74
N ARG A 13 33.79 5.65 1.68
CA ARG A 13 32.73 4.63 1.61
C ARG A 13 31.31 5.21 1.65
N THR A 14 31.03 6.20 2.51
CA THR A 14 29.69 6.82 2.58
C THR A 14 29.33 7.52 1.27
N VAL A 15 30.29 8.23 0.67
CA VAL A 15 30.09 8.91 -0.63
C VAL A 15 29.92 7.88 -1.76
N VAL A 16 30.69 6.80 -1.75
CA VAL A 16 30.57 5.73 -2.75
C VAL A 16 29.18 5.07 -2.67
N VAL A 17 28.69 4.76 -1.47
CA VAL A 17 27.34 4.17 -1.32
C VAL A 17 26.26 5.13 -1.80
N LEU A 18 26.38 6.43 -1.51
CA LEU A 18 25.45 7.43 -2.04
C LEU A 18 25.51 7.52 -3.57
N ALA A 19 26.69 7.50 -4.16
CA ALA A 19 26.84 7.52 -5.61
C ALA A 19 26.23 6.28 -6.28
N ILE A 20 26.42 5.09 -5.68
CA ILE A 20 25.78 3.86 -6.14
C ILE A 20 24.26 3.96 -6.03
N ALA A 21 23.74 4.47 -4.91
CA ALA A 21 22.31 4.65 -4.69
C ALA A 21 21.68 5.57 -5.74
N VAL A 22 22.31 6.71 -6.02
CA VAL A 22 21.87 7.64 -7.08
C VAL A 22 21.99 7.00 -8.46
N ALA A 23 23.05 6.25 -8.74
CA ALA A 23 23.19 5.55 -10.02
C ALA A 23 22.09 4.49 -10.21
N LEU A 24 21.78 3.69 -9.19
CA LEU A 24 20.68 2.71 -9.24
C LEU A 24 19.35 3.40 -9.48
N MET A 25 19.07 4.50 -8.79
CA MET A 25 17.85 5.27 -8.95
C MET A 25 17.70 5.83 -10.37
N LEU A 26 18.76 6.43 -10.92
CA LEU A 26 18.72 6.99 -12.27
C LEU A 26 18.66 5.92 -13.36
N LEU A 27 19.51 4.89 -13.29
CA LEU A 27 19.51 3.80 -14.27
C LEU A 27 18.20 3.02 -14.22
N GLY A 28 17.69 2.73 -13.02
CA GLY A 28 16.38 2.10 -12.85
C GLY A 28 15.27 2.91 -13.52
N SER A 29 15.21 4.21 -13.28
CA SER A 29 14.18 5.09 -13.87
C SER A 29 14.32 5.22 -15.39
N ILE A 30 15.53 5.30 -15.92
CA ILE A 30 15.78 5.37 -17.39
C ILE A 30 15.30 4.08 -18.06
N PHE A 31 15.67 2.91 -17.53
CA PHE A 31 15.22 1.65 -18.11
C PHE A 31 13.74 1.42 -17.91
N ALA A 32 13.17 1.77 -16.75
CA ALA A 32 11.71 1.72 -16.52
C ALA A 32 10.98 2.55 -17.58
N GLN A 33 11.40 3.79 -17.85
CA GLN A 33 10.83 4.63 -18.91
C GLN A 33 10.91 3.98 -20.28
N MET A 34 12.02 3.32 -20.63
CA MET A 34 12.17 2.66 -21.94
C MET A 34 11.05 1.63 -22.15
N PHE A 35 10.75 0.82 -21.13
CA PHE A 35 9.67 -0.16 -21.20
C PHE A 35 8.29 0.50 -21.11
N ASN A 36 8.10 1.47 -20.22
CA ASN A 36 6.87 2.22 -20.05
C ASN A 36 6.40 2.89 -21.35
N THR A 37 7.35 3.41 -22.13
CA THR A 37 7.10 4.06 -23.42
C THR A 37 7.24 3.11 -24.62
N SER A 38 7.35 1.81 -24.41
CA SER A 38 7.60 0.82 -25.47
C SER A 38 8.75 1.22 -26.39
N PHE A 39 9.90 1.55 -25.80
CA PHE A 39 11.09 2.06 -26.48
C PHE A 39 10.82 3.35 -27.26
N TYR A 40 10.13 4.30 -26.58
CA TYR A 40 9.77 5.63 -27.12
C TYR A 40 8.82 5.61 -28.33
N LYS A 41 8.11 4.50 -28.56
CA LYS A 41 7.01 4.41 -29.53
C LYS A 41 5.69 4.93 -29.00
N VAL A 42 5.55 5.06 -27.70
CA VAL A 42 4.37 5.56 -26.99
C VAL A 42 4.80 6.79 -26.18
N LYS A 43 4.02 7.87 -26.27
CA LYS A 43 4.15 9.03 -25.39
C LYS A 43 3.30 8.81 -24.16
N VAL A 44 3.90 8.90 -22.97
CA VAL A 44 3.19 8.82 -21.69
C VAL A 44 3.14 10.22 -21.07
N SER A 45 1.96 10.66 -20.68
CA SER A 45 1.75 11.97 -20.04
C SER A 45 0.66 11.88 -18.99
N ARG A 46 0.83 12.55 -17.85
CA ARG A 46 -0.26 12.75 -16.92
C ARG A 46 -1.18 13.83 -17.45
N ILE A 47 -2.47 13.57 -17.46
CA ILE A 47 -3.52 14.52 -17.81
C ILE A 47 -4.46 14.70 -16.61
N SER A 48 -5.13 15.83 -16.55
CA SER A 48 -6.23 16.09 -15.62
C SER A 48 -7.35 16.82 -16.35
N PHE A 49 -8.57 16.52 -15.99
CA PHE A 49 -9.76 17.12 -16.59
C PHE A 49 -10.88 17.19 -15.57
N ASP A 50 -11.70 18.24 -15.70
CA ASP A 50 -12.85 18.46 -14.82
C ASP A 50 -14.06 17.69 -15.32
N THR A 51 -14.87 17.25 -14.37
CA THR A 51 -16.14 16.55 -14.56
C THR A 51 -17.19 17.17 -13.63
N ASP A 52 -18.46 16.78 -13.78
CA ASP A 52 -19.51 17.21 -12.84
C ASP A 52 -19.28 16.67 -11.42
N SER A 53 -18.55 15.55 -11.27
CA SER A 53 -18.28 14.88 -9.99
C SER A 53 -16.95 15.30 -9.36
N GLY A 54 -16.11 16.07 -10.04
CA GLY A 54 -14.80 16.49 -9.55
C GLY A 54 -13.75 16.60 -10.64
N THR A 55 -12.47 16.53 -10.24
CA THR A 55 -11.34 16.50 -11.17
C THR A 55 -10.77 15.10 -11.23
N LEU A 56 -10.70 14.51 -12.41
CA LEU A 56 -10.05 13.24 -12.67
C LEU A 56 -8.65 13.45 -13.25
N SER A 57 -7.73 12.59 -12.90
CA SER A 57 -6.37 12.54 -13.42
C SER A 57 -5.99 11.12 -13.83
N GLY A 58 -5.08 11.00 -14.78
CA GLY A 58 -4.61 9.69 -15.21
C GLY A 58 -3.35 9.78 -16.08
N LEU A 59 -2.80 8.61 -16.38
CA LEU A 59 -1.68 8.46 -17.30
C LEU A 59 -2.22 8.12 -18.69
N LEU A 60 -2.03 9.05 -19.63
CA LEU A 60 -2.42 8.86 -21.02
C LEU A 60 -1.23 8.30 -21.82
N TYR A 61 -1.42 7.11 -22.37
CA TYR A 61 -0.49 6.41 -23.25
C TYR A 61 -0.93 6.61 -24.70
N MET A 62 -0.21 7.43 -25.43
CA MET A 62 -0.52 7.81 -26.82
C MET A 62 0.49 7.18 -27.79
N PRO A 63 0.12 6.22 -28.62
CA PRO A 63 1.01 5.69 -29.66
C PRO A 63 1.41 6.75 -30.66
N LYS A 64 2.62 6.68 -31.19
CA LYS A 64 3.08 7.62 -32.22
C LYS A 64 2.25 7.48 -33.50
N GLY A 65 1.84 8.62 -34.04
CA GLY A 65 1.05 8.69 -35.27
C GLY A 65 -0.45 8.69 -35.04
N VAL A 66 -0.89 8.62 -33.78
CA VAL A 66 -2.31 8.80 -33.40
C VAL A 66 -2.59 10.28 -33.24
N ASP A 67 -3.56 10.79 -33.98
CA ASP A 67 -4.04 12.18 -33.93
C ASP A 67 -5.45 12.28 -34.52
N ALA A 68 -5.99 13.48 -34.68
CA ALA A 68 -7.32 13.73 -35.23
C ALA A 68 -7.51 13.21 -36.68
N SER A 69 -6.43 13.07 -37.45
CA SER A 69 -6.47 12.52 -38.82
C SER A 69 -6.31 10.99 -38.86
N ASN A 70 -5.88 10.40 -37.76
CA ASN A 70 -5.69 8.97 -37.61
C ASN A 70 -6.13 8.52 -36.21
N PRO A 71 -7.46 8.58 -35.90
CA PRO A 71 -7.98 8.21 -34.61
C PRO A 71 -7.92 6.70 -34.37
N HIS A 72 -7.66 6.29 -33.13
CA HIS A 72 -7.46 4.89 -32.77
C HIS A 72 -8.49 4.42 -31.72
N PRO A 73 -8.73 3.09 -31.62
CA PRO A 73 -9.51 2.52 -30.54
C PRO A 73 -8.85 2.79 -29.20
N THR A 74 -9.67 2.99 -28.18
CA THR A 74 -9.23 3.51 -26.89
C THR A 74 -9.63 2.58 -25.76
N ILE A 75 -8.78 2.49 -24.73
CA ILE A 75 -9.06 1.75 -23.49
C ILE A 75 -8.98 2.73 -22.33
N VAL A 76 -10.01 2.79 -21.50
CA VAL A 76 -10.01 3.49 -20.22
C VAL A 76 -9.98 2.45 -19.13
N THR A 77 -8.91 2.40 -18.36
CA THR A 77 -8.71 1.39 -17.31
C THR A 77 -8.46 2.05 -15.97
N THR A 78 -8.89 1.42 -14.88
CA THR A 78 -8.69 1.95 -13.54
C THR A 78 -8.39 0.89 -12.49
N HIS A 79 -7.85 1.33 -11.39
CA HIS A 79 -7.36 0.51 -10.28
C HIS A 79 -8.47 0.13 -9.29
N GLY A 80 -8.12 -0.73 -8.32
CA GLY A 80 -8.96 -1.05 -7.16
C GLY A 80 -8.78 -0.07 -6.00
N TYR A 81 -9.56 -0.29 -4.93
CA TYR A 81 -9.43 0.50 -3.70
C TYR A 81 -7.98 0.45 -3.17
N LEU A 82 -7.47 1.57 -2.67
CA LEU A 82 -6.10 1.75 -2.15
C LEU A 82 -4.97 1.66 -3.20
N ASN A 83 -5.28 1.87 -4.46
CA ASN A 83 -4.32 1.88 -5.55
C ASN A 83 -4.34 3.22 -6.30
N SER A 84 -3.76 3.25 -7.48
CA SER A 84 -3.70 4.41 -8.36
C SER A 84 -3.43 4.00 -9.81
N ALA A 85 -3.47 4.96 -10.72
CA ALA A 85 -3.31 4.76 -12.16
C ALA A 85 -2.08 3.93 -12.54
N GLU A 86 -0.97 4.09 -11.80
CA GLU A 86 0.27 3.35 -12.05
C GLU A 86 0.15 1.83 -11.87
N MET A 87 -0.91 1.35 -11.17
CA MET A 87 -1.18 -0.08 -11.03
C MET A 87 -1.89 -0.70 -12.24
N GLN A 88 -2.11 0.09 -13.32
CA GLN A 88 -2.67 -0.40 -14.59
C GLN A 88 -1.60 -0.53 -15.68
N ASP A 89 -0.35 -0.68 -15.28
CA ASP A 89 0.81 -0.72 -16.17
C ASP A 89 0.77 -1.85 -17.19
N GLU A 90 0.31 -3.04 -16.78
CA GLU A 90 0.27 -4.19 -17.68
C GLU A 90 -0.69 -3.93 -18.86
N THR A 91 -1.89 -3.43 -18.58
CA THR A 91 -2.86 -3.06 -19.60
C THR A 91 -2.36 -1.87 -20.41
N ALA A 92 -1.88 -0.81 -19.74
CA ALA A 92 -1.48 0.44 -20.39
C ALA A 92 -0.30 0.24 -21.35
N ILE A 93 0.77 -0.44 -20.91
CA ILE A 93 1.96 -0.70 -21.73
C ILE A 93 1.64 -1.68 -22.84
N GLU A 94 0.96 -2.79 -22.53
CA GLU A 94 0.75 -3.84 -23.52
C GLU A 94 -0.24 -3.41 -24.62
N MET A 95 -1.28 -2.67 -24.26
CA MET A 95 -2.25 -2.25 -25.26
C MET A 95 -1.78 -1.03 -26.05
N SER A 96 -1.08 -0.06 -25.42
CA SER A 96 -0.55 1.09 -26.18
C SER A 96 0.53 0.69 -27.17
N ARG A 97 1.39 -0.31 -26.85
CA ARG A 97 2.37 -0.82 -27.80
C ARG A 97 1.73 -1.58 -28.97
N ARG A 98 0.50 -2.01 -28.83
CA ARG A 98 -0.33 -2.62 -29.88
C ARG A 98 -1.12 -1.61 -30.70
N GLY A 99 -1.03 -0.31 -30.35
CA GLY A 99 -1.65 0.77 -31.11
C GLY A 99 -2.93 1.35 -30.51
N TYR A 100 -3.36 0.89 -29.36
CA TYR A 100 -4.49 1.49 -28.64
C TYR A 100 -4.08 2.77 -27.92
N VAL A 101 -4.95 3.76 -27.89
CA VAL A 101 -4.84 4.84 -26.90
C VAL A 101 -5.28 4.26 -25.55
N VAL A 102 -4.51 4.48 -24.50
CA VAL A 102 -4.89 3.99 -23.17
C VAL A 102 -4.84 5.11 -22.15
N LEU A 103 -5.92 5.28 -21.40
CA LEU A 103 -5.97 6.12 -20.22
C LEU A 103 -6.02 5.23 -18.98
N ALA A 104 -4.93 5.19 -18.22
CA ALA A 104 -4.89 4.61 -16.88
C ALA A 104 -5.32 5.69 -15.89
N LEU A 105 -6.47 5.53 -15.26
CA LEU A 105 -7.19 6.55 -14.50
C LEU A 105 -6.96 6.39 -13.00
N ASP A 106 -6.75 7.48 -12.27
CA ASP A 106 -7.00 7.56 -10.82
C ASP A 106 -8.50 7.77 -10.60
N MET A 107 -9.17 6.89 -9.83
CA MET A 107 -10.56 7.14 -9.39
C MET A 107 -10.62 8.33 -8.46
N TYR A 108 -11.80 8.94 -8.28
CA TYR A 108 -11.97 10.04 -7.33
C TYR A 108 -11.38 9.68 -5.95
N ASP A 109 -10.82 10.66 -5.27
CA ASP A 109 -10.19 10.55 -3.94
C ASP A 109 -9.00 9.57 -3.84
N HIS A 110 -8.44 9.18 -4.99
CA HIS A 110 -7.22 8.39 -5.11
C HIS A 110 -6.19 9.11 -5.99
N GLY A 111 -4.92 8.86 -5.74
CA GLY A 111 -3.83 9.35 -6.57
C GLY A 111 -3.82 10.86 -6.73
N HIS A 112 -4.09 11.33 -7.95
CA HIS A 112 -4.16 12.75 -8.31
C HIS A 112 -5.59 13.21 -8.67
N SER A 113 -6.60 12.42 -8.35
CA SER A 113 -8.01 12.73 -8.58
C SER A 113 -8.73 13.16 -7.30
N HIS A 114 -9.67 14.08 -7.43
CA HIS A 114 -10.45 14.60 -6.31
C HIS A 114 -11.94 14.61 -6.66
N GLY A 115 -12.77 14.09 -5.75
CA GLY A 115 -14.20 14.30 -5.78
C GLY A 115 -14.58 15.73 -5.41
N ASN A 116 -15.78 16.18 -5.82
CA ASN A 116 -16.33 17.45 -5.37
C ASN A 116 -16.56 17.44 -3.86
N ALA A 117 -16.48 18.60 -3.23
CA ALA A 117 -16.71 18.79 -1.81
C ALA A 117 -18.08 18.25 -1.34
N ASP A 118 -19.09 18.29 -2.20
CA ASP A 118 -20.44 17.75 -1.94
C ASP A 118 -20.50 16.20 -2.04
N ASN A 119 -19.51 15.58 -2.66
CA ASN A 119 -19.33 14.12 -2.72
C ASN A 119 -18.55 13.61 -1.51
N THR A 120 -18.82 14.14 -0.35
CA THR A 120 -18.07 13.89 0.86
C THR A 120 -18.09 12.43 1.27
N GLY A 121 -16.97 11.76 0.99
CA GLY A 121 -16.46 10.71 1.83
C GLY A 121 -17.32 9.49 2.02
N GLY A 122 -17.74 8.86 0.97
CA GLY A 122 -18.29 7.53 1.08
C GLY A 122 -17.55 6.56 0.17
N PHE A 123 -17.49 5.31 0.61
CA PHE A 123 -17.00 4.21 -0.20
C PHE A 123 -17.71 4.15 -1.57
N PHE A 124 -18.96 4.61 -1.68
CA PHE A 124 -19.75 4.63 -2.91
C PHE A 124 -19.58 5.90 -3.75
N ASN A 125 -18.72 6.85 -3.36
CA ASN A 125 -18.59 8.10 -4.11
C ASN A 125 -17.43 8.08 -5.12
N PHE A 126 -16.42 7.27 -4.91
CA PHE A 126 -15.22 7.31 -5.73
C PHE A 126 -15.28 6.43 -7.00
N TRP A 127 -15.98 5.30 -6.99
CA TRP A 127 -15.94 4.35 -8.10
C TRP A 127 -17.14 4.40 -9.07
N PRO A 128 -18.39 4.73 -8.67
CA PRO A 128 -19.54 4.51 -9.54
C PRO A 128 -19.46 5.27 -10.86
N THR A 129 -19.01 6.50 -10.86
CA THR A 129 -18.98 7.36 -12.07
C THR A 129 -17.60 7.56 -12.66
N SER A 130 -16.51 7.21 -11.95
CA SER A 130 -15.14 7.52 -12.40
C SER A 130 -14.83 7.08 -13.83
N LEU A 131 -15.13 5.83 -14.19
CA LEU A 131 -14.88 5.35 -15.56
C LEU A 131 -15.86 5.90 -16.57
N TRP A 132 -17.10 6.16 -16.19
CA TRP A 132 -18.08 6.79 -17.06
C TRP A 132 -17.64 8.22 -17.43
N ASP A 133 -17.31 9.02 -16.43
CA ASP A 133 -16.87 10.41 -16.63
C ASP A 133 -15.60 10.45 -17.50
N ALA A 134 -14.67 9.53 -17.26
CA ALA A 134 -13.46 9.41 -18.06
C ALA A 134 -13.75 8.91 -19.50
N ALA A 135 -14.69 7.99 -19.69
CA ALA A 135 -15.08 7.52 -21.03
C ALA A 135 -15.76 8.64 -21.84
N GLN A 136 -16.60 9.48 -21.21
CA GLN A 136 -17.18 10.68 -21.83
C GLN A 136 -16.09 11.67 -22.26
N TYR A 137 -15.13 11.95 -21.37
CA TYR A 137 -14.00 12.81 -21.71
C TYR A 137 -13.20 12.26 -22.89
N MET A 138 -12.85 10.96 -22.88
CA MET A 138 -12.10 10.36 -23.97
C MET A 138 -12.90 10.34 -25.27
N TYR A 139 -14.20 10.07 -25.22
CA TYR A 139 -15.06 10.15 -26.40
C TYR A 139 -15.10 11.56 -27.03
N SER A 140 -14.96 12.61 -26.25
CA SER A 140 -14.90 13.98 -26.74
C SER A 140 -13.62 14.31 -27.53
N GLN A 141 -12.58 13.47 -27.40
CA GLN A 141 -11.30 13.70 -28.05
C GLN A 141 -11.33 13.28 -29.53
N ASP A 142 -10.71 14.07 -30.37
CA ASP A 142 -10.68 13.86 -31.82
C ASP A 142 -9.79 12.70 -32.29
N TYR A 143 -8.83 12.29 -31.44
CA TYR A 143 -7.95 11.13 -31.67
C TYR A 143 -8.59 9.79 -31.26
N VAL A 144 -9.79 9.78 -30.72
CA VAL A 144 -10.54 8.56 -30.36
C VAL A 144 -11.44 8.15 -31.52
N ALA A 145 -11.27 6.90 -31.96
CA ALA A 145 -12.03 6.36 -33.09
C ALA A 145 -13.53 6.24 -32.77
N LYS A 146 -14.37 6.51 -33.78
CA LYS A 146 -15.82 6.34 -33.75
C LYS A 146 -16.25 5.60 -35.03
N ASP A 147 -17.31 4.84 -34.94
CA ASP A 147 -17.90 4.22 -36.17
C ASP A 147 -18.73 5.23 -36.98
N ALA A 148 -19.26 4.76 -38.11
CA ALA A 148 -20.07 5.60 -38.99
C ALA A 148 -21.41 6.06 -38.35
N GLN A 149 -21.88 5.40 -37.31
CA GLN A 149 -23.06 5.73 -36.53
C GLN A 149 -22.77 6.66 -35.36
N GLY A 150 -21.51 7.00 -35.13
CA GLY A 150 -21.06 7.83 -34.02
C GLY A 150 -20.79 7.05 -32.73
N ASN A 151 -20.87 5.71 -32.74
CA ASN A 151 -20.53 4.95 -31.56
C ASN A 151 -19.03 4.99 -31.30
N GLY A 152 -18.63 5.13 -30.02
CA GLY A 152 -17.25 5.17 -29.62
C GLY A 152 -16.57 3.81 -29.76
N GLN A 153 -15.33 3.81 -30.19
CA GLN A 153 -14.47 2.63 -30.14
C GLN A 153 -13.67 2.61 -28.84
N ILE A 154 -14.42 2.59 -27.71
CA ILE A 154 -13.86 2.66 -26.34
C ILE A 154 -14.18 1.36 -25.61
N ALA A 155 -13.17 0.77 -24.96
CA ALA A 155 -13.37 -0.24 -23.94
C ALA A 155 -13.11 0.37 -22.56
N VAL A 156 -13.88 -0.09 -21.56
CA VAL A 156 -13.65 0.22 -20.16
C VAL A 156 -13.20 -1.03 -19.42
N SER A 157 -12.28 -0.87 -18.49
CA SER A 157 -11.82 -1.96 -17.63
C SER A 157 -11.33 -1.49 -16.29
N GLY A 158 -11.16 -2.42 -15.38
CA GLY A 158 -10.53 -2.11 -14.09
C GLY A 158 -10.46 -3.33 -13.20
N HIS A 159 -9.65 -3.18 -12.16
CA HIS A 159 -9.44 -4.20 -11.16
C HIS A 159 -10.27 -3.90 -9.90
N SER A 160 -10.90 -4.90 -9.29
CA SER A 160 -11.64 -4.77 -8.03
C SER A 160 -12.71 -3.67 -8.12
N MET A 161 -12.64 -2.63 -7.31
CA MET A 161 -13.57 -1.48 -7.41
C MET A 161 -13.56 -0.82 -8.79
N GLY A 162 -12.43 -0.86 -9.50
CA GLY A 162 -12.36 -0.43 -10.89
C GLY A 162 -13.11 -1.36 -11.83
N GLY A 163 -13.19 -2.66 -11.53
CA GLY A 163 -14.03 -3.60 -12.24
C GLY A 163 -15.52 -3.27 -12.09
N PHE A 164 -15.96 -2.99 -10.86
CA PHE A 164 -17.34 -2.50 -10.61
C PHE A 164 -17.60 -1.16 -11.33
N SER A 165 -16.62 -0.24 -11.33
CA SER A 165 -16.73 1.02 -12.07
C SER A 165 -16.90 0.79 -13.58
N SER A 166 -16.26 -0.25 -14.13
CA SER A 166 -16.41 -0.58 -15.56
C SER A 166 -17.82 -1.05 -15.90
N GLU A 167 -18.44 -1.82 -15.03
CA GLU A 167 -19.82 -2.29 -15.20
C GLU A 167 -20.83 -1.16 -15.02
N MET A 168 -20.60 -0.28 -14.02
CA MET A 168 -21.40 0.93 -13.85
C MET A 168 -21.29 1.88 -15.04
N ALA A 169 -20.10 2.02 -15.64
CA ALA A 169 -19.93 2.84 -16.83
C ALA A 169 -20.77 2.30 -18.03
N ILE A 170 -20.85 0.99 -18.20
CA ILE A 170 -21.67 0.37 -19.22
C ILE A 170 -23.17 0.61 -18.95
N TYR A 171 -23.61 0.46 -17.70
CA TYR A 171 -24.98 0.77 -17.30
C TYR A 171 -25.34 2.23 -17.60
N LEU A 172 -24.49 3.17 -17.23
CA LEU A 172 -24.69 4.59 -17.48
C LEU A 172 -24.67 4.93 -18.98
N ASP A 173 -23.82 4.28 -19.77
CA ASP A 173 -23.79 4.40 -21.22
C ASP A 173 -25.09 3.90 -21.86
N GLU A 174 -25.68 2.82 -21.35
CA GLU A 174 -26.94 2.32 -21.82
C GLU A 174 -28.11 3.25 -21.47
N GLN A 175 -28.09 3.88 -20.31
CA GLN A 175 -29.05 4.94 -19.96
C GLN A 175 -28.88 6.17 -20.87
N ASN A 176 -27.65 6.55 -21.15
CA ASN A 176 -27.37 7.66 -22.08
C ASN A 176 -27.77 7.35 -23.50
N TYR A 177 -27.62 6.12 -23.98
CA TYR A 177 -28.00 5.67 -25.33
C TYR A 177 -29.47 5.92 -25.61
N ALA A 178 -30.35 5.74 -24.64
CA ALA A 178 -31.79 5.98 -24.80
C ALA A 178 -32.10 7.44 -25.18
N ALA A 179 -31.26 8.39 -24.80
CA ALA A 179 -31.40 9.81 -25.13
C ALA A 179 -30.53 10.25 -26.31
N ALA A 180 -29.28 9.77 -26.37
CA ALA A 180 -28.27 10.22 -27.34
C ALA A 180 -28.35 9.48 -28.70
N GLY A 181 -28.84 8.23 -28.71
CA GLY A 181 -28.93 7.42 -29.92
C GLY A 181 -27.61 6.79 -30.38
N TYR A 182 -26.55 6.94 -29.61
CA TYR A 182 -25.24 6.28 -29.83
C TYR A 182 -24.65 5.81 -28.51
N ARG A 183 -23.77 4.81 -28.56
CA ARG A 183 -23.05 4.27 -27.41
C ARG A 183 -21.60 4.75 -27.40
N ILE A 184 -21.12 5.18 -26.25
CA ILE A 184 -19.72 5.58 -26.06
C ILE A 184 -18.83 4.35 -25.90
N ILE A 185 -19.32 3.34 -25.17
CA ILE A 185 -18.56 2.15 -24.76
C ILE A 185 -18.93 0.97 -25.65
N LYS A 186 -17.91 0.34 -26.26
CA LYS A 186 -18.02 -0.84 -27.11
C LYS A 186 -17.83 -2.16 -26.36
N ALA A 187 -16.96 -2.15 -25.35
CA ALA A 187 -16.58 -3.36 -24.63
C ALA A 187 -16.26 -3.08 -23.16
N GLY A 188 -16.40 -4.09 -22.31
CA GLY A 188 -16.06 -4.03 -20.90
C GLY A 188 -15.33 -5.27 -20.42
N LEU A 189 -14.26 -5.06 -19.61
CA LEU A 189 -13.49 -6.13 -18.97
C LEU A 189 -13.37 -5.85 -17.47
N SER A 190 -14.05 -6.63 -16.63
CA SER A 190 -13.87 -6.55 -15.19
C SER A 190 -12.84 -7.57 -14.68
N MET A 191 -11.92 -7.13 -13.83
CA MET A 191 -10.90 -7.98 -13.20
C MET A 191 -11.14 -8.03 -11.69
N GLY A 192 -11.27 -9.21 -11.11
CA GLY A 192 -11.50 -9.35 -9.67
C GLY A 192 -12.75 -8.62 -9.17
N ALA A 193 -13.79 -8.56 -9.99
CA ALA A 193 -15.07 -7.95 -9.67
C ALA A 193 -16.19 -8.68 -10.40
N ASP A 194 -17.42 -8.56 -9.94
CA ASP A 194 -18.60 -9.05 -10.63
C ASP A 194 -19.69 -7.97 -10.68
N TYR A 195 -20.75 -8.24 -11.43
CA TYR A 195 -21.85 -7.30 -11.59
C TYR A 195 -22.88 -7.33 -10.43
N SER A 196 -22.64 -8.08 -9.39
CA SER A 196 -23.54 -8.17 -8.23
C SER A 196 -23.81 -6.81 -7.57
N TRP A 197 -22.89 -5.85 -7.72
CA TRP A 197 -23.08 -4.48 -7.21
C TRP A 197 -24.21 -3.71 -7.89
N THR A 198 -24.65 -4.14 -9.06
CA THR A 198 -25.85 -3.58 -9.72
C THR A 198 -27.13 -3.81 -8.92
N SER A 199 -27.13 -4.74 -7.95
CA SER A 199 -28.20 -4.92 -6.99
C SER A 199 -28.49 -3.66 -6.16
N TYR A 200 -27.51 -2.80 -5.93
CA TYR A 200 -27.70 -1.48 -5.33
C TYR A 200 -28.53 -0.52 -6.20
N LEU A 201 -28.63 -0.80 -7.49
CA LEU A 201 -29.49 -0.09 -8.43
C LEU A 201 -30.89 -0.73 -8.52
N GLY A 202 -31.14 -1.77 -7.74
CA GLY A 202 -32.39 -2.56 -7.80
C GLY A 202 -32.46 -3.52 -8.97
N LEU A 203 -31.34 -3.82 -9.64
CA LEU A 203 -31.26 -4.79 -10.72
C LEU A 203 -30.98 -6.19 -10.17
N ASP A 204 -31.72 -7.19 -10.64
CA ASP A 204 -31.29 -8.57 -10.50
C ASP A 204 -30.21 -8.93 -11.53
N GLU A 205 -29.69 -10.15 -11.49
CA GLU A 205 -28.60 -10.59 -12.36
C GLU A 205 -28.98 -10.57 -13.84
N GLU A 206 -30.21 -10.98 -14.19
CA GLU A 206 -30.67 -10.98 -15.56
C GLU A 206 -30.83 -9.55 -16.09
N ALA A 207 -31.43 -8.66 -15.32
CA ALA A 207 -31.55 -7.25 -15.66
C ALA A 207 -30.17 -6.56 -15.79
N ALA A 208 -29.20 -6.91 -14.94
CA ALA A 208 -27.84 -6.40 -15.04
C ALA A 208 -27.16 -6.84 -16.33
N VAL A 209 -27.24 -8.13 -16.68
CA VAL A 209 -26.67 -8.67 -17.92
C VAL A 209 -27.36 -8.04 -19.15
N ALA A 210 -28.68 -7.81 -19.10
CA ALA A 210 -29.41 -7.15 -20.18
C ALA A 210 -28.88 -5.72 -20.47
N THR A 211 -28.29 -5.01 -19.48
CA THR A 211 -27.70 -3.68 -19.73
C THR A 211 -26.41 -3.74 -20.57
N PHE A 212 -25.81 -4.91 -20.72
CA PHE A 212 -24.59 -5.05 -21.52
C PHE A 212 -24.89 -4.92 -23.04
N GLY A 213 -26.10 -5.27 -23.46
CA GLY A 213 -26.50 -5.20 -24.85
C GLY A 213 -25.56 -6.01 -25.75
N GLY A 214 -25.45 -5.62 -27.01
CA GLY A 214 -24.57 -6.30 -27.98
C GLY A 214 -23.05 -6.02 -27.77
N ARG A 215 -22.63 -5.51 -26.62
CA ARG A 215 -21.21 -5.23 -26.32
C ARG A 215 -20.43 -6.51 -26.04
N THR A 216 -19.13 -6.48 -26.29
CA THR A 216 -18.21 -7.56 -25.85
C THR A 216 -17.90 -7.38 -24.38
N ILE A 217 -18.24 -8.38 -23.55
CA ILE A 217 -18.02 -8.35 -22.09
C ILE A 217 -17.16 -9.52 -21.68
N GLY A 218 -16.12 -9.21 -20.92
CA GLY A 218 -15.19 -10.19 -20.34
C GLY A 218 -15.03 -10.02 -18.85
N LYS A 219 -14.63 -11.10 -18.21
CA LYS A 219 -14.29 -11.13 -16.79
C LYS A 219 -13.01 -11.92 -16.59
N ILE A 220 -12.09 -11.37 -15.78
CA ILE A 220 -10.92 -12.10 -15.25
C ILE A 220 -11.15 -12.35 -13.78
N CYS A 221 -11.16 -13.63 -13.39
CA CYS A 221 -11.58 -14.10 -12.09
C CYS A 221 -10.53 -15.06 -11.55
N GLY A 222 -9.71 -14.62 -10.60
CA GLY A 222 -8.69 -15.47 -9.98
C GLY A 222 -9.30 -16.67 -9.27
N GLN A 223 -8.78 -17.90 -9.51
CA GLN A 223 -9.26 -19.13 -8.85
C GLN A 223 -9.07 -19.13 -7.33
N TYR A 224 -8.22 -18.27 -6.81
CA TYR A 224 -7.96 -18.06 -5.38
C TYR A 224 -8.32 -16.64 -4.93
N ASP A 225 -9.19 -15.96 -5.69
CA ASP A 225 -9.68 -14.64 -5.28
C ASP A 225 -10.36 -14.73 -3.92
N GLU A 226 -9.84 -14.01 -2.94
CA GLU A 226 -10.29 -14.07 -1.57
C GLU A 226 -11.42 -13.07 -1.27
N PHE A 227 -11.94 -12.35 -2.29
CA PHE A 227 -12.75 -11.17 -2.04
C PHE A 227 -14.18 -11.27 -2.56
N PHE A 228 -14.42 -11.63 -3.82
CA PHE A 228 -15.70 -11.35 -4.47
C PHE A 228 -16.48 -12.54 -4.96
N PHE A 229 -15.96 -13.75 -4.92
CA PHE A 229 -16.58 -14.87 -5.64
C PHE A 229 -17.22 -15.92 -4.75
N ALA A 230 -18.23 -16.62 -5.25
CA ALA A 230 -19.04 -17.63 -4.60
C ALA A 230 -19.98 -17.08 -3.51
N ALA A 231 -20.59 -15.98 -3.79
CA ALA A 231 -21.59 -15.41 -2.91
C ALA A 231 -22.81 -16.34 -2.70
N ASP A 232 -23.06 -17.22 -3.63
CA ASP A 232 -24.27 -18.04 -3.73
C ASP A 232 -24.04 -19.52 -3.42
N GLU A 233 -22.75 -20.00 -3.30
CA GLU A 233 -22.55 -21.44 -3.17
C GLU A 233 -21.31 -21.90 -2.42
N PRO A 234 -21.51 -22.69 -1.40
CA PRO A 234 -22.63 -22.70 -0.45
C PRO A 234 -22.75 -21.32 0.15
N PRO A 235 -23.87 -20.92 0.78
CA PRO A 235 -24.02 -19.58 1.34
C PRO A 235 -22.84 -19.27 2.18
N THR A 236 -21.92 -18.52 1.59
CA THR A 236 -20.68 -18.20 2.22
C THR A 236 -20.94 -17.10 3.21
N LYS A 237 -20.29 -17.15 4.32
CA LYS A 237 -20.24 -16.01 5.21
C LYS A 237 -19.63 -14.86 4.42
N SER A 238 -20.21 -13.68 4.54
CA SER A 238 -19.71 -12.47 3.90
C SER A 238 -18.17 -12.37 4.01
N GLY A 239 -17.52 -12.17 2.90
CA GLY A 239 -16.06 -12.06 2.82
C GLY A 239 -15.29 -13.39 2.91
N THR A 240 -15.99 -14.52 2.81
CA THR A 240 -15.36 -15.82 2.97
C THR A 240 -15.44 -16.58 1.69
N VAL A 241 -14.76 -16.14 0.67
CA VAL A 241 -15.02 -16.83 -0.50
C VAL A 241 -13.87 -17.30 -1.22
N TYR A 242 -14.03 -18.45 -1.75
CA TYR A 242 -13.28 -18.83 -2.87
C TYR A 242 -14.06 -19.69 -3.76
N HIS A 243 -13.95 -19.46 -5.02
CA HIS A 243 -14.49 -20.39 -5.99
C HIS A 243 -13.47 -20.60 -7.05
N LYS A 244 -12.91 -21.78 -7.09
CA LYS A 244 -11.96 -22.16 -8.12
C LYS A 244 -12.60 -22.23 -9.50
N ASP A 245 -13.91 -22.27 -9.53
CA ASP A 245 -14.68 -22.40 -10.76
C ASP A 245 -15.85 -21.42 -10.77
N TYR A 246 -15.55 -20.16 -10.98
CA TYR A 246 -16.53 -19.09 -11.02
C TYR A 246 -17.59 -19.28 -12.12
N VAL A 247 -17.24 -19.91 -13.25
CA VAL A 247 -18.21 -20.19 -14.33
C VAL A 247 -19.33 -21.12 -13.88
N ALA A 248 -19.13 -21.90 -12.83
CA ALA A 248 -20.17 -22.78 -12.28
C ALA A 248 -21.17 -22.06 -11.37
N THR A 249 -20.87 -20.82 -10.93
CA THR A 249 -21.79 -20.02 -10.12
C THR A 249 -22.98 -19.53 -10.92
N THR A 250 -24.05 -19.13 -10.22
CA THR A 250 -25.22 -18.50 -10.86
C THR A 250 -24.80 -17.28 -11.66
N ALA A 251 -23.99 -16.39 -11.08
CA ALA A 251 -23.50 -15.20 -11.77
C ALA A 251 -22.69 -15.52 -13.02
N GLY A 252 -21.82 -16.55 -12.99
CA GLY A 252 -21.05 -16.98 -14.15
C GLY A 252 -21.94 -17.54 -15.27
N LYS A 253 -22.92 -18.36 -14.91
CA LYS A 253 -23.91 -18.94 -15.85
C LYS A 253 -24.78 -17.86 -16.48
N THR A 254 -25.27 -16.92 -15.68
CA THR A 254 -26.09 -15.80 -16.16
C THR A 254 -25.30 -14.91 -17.12
N LEU A 255 -24.04 -14.56 -16.78
CA LEU A 255 -23.19 -13.75 -17.66
C LEU A 255 -22.95 -14.43 -19.02
N LEU A 256 -22.70 -15.74 -19.02
CA LEU A 256 -22.39 -16.50 -20.22
C LEU A 256 -23.65 -17.03 -20.94
N GLU A 257 -24.81 -16.90 -20.32
CA GLU A 257 -26.10 -17.44 -20.80
C GLU A 257 -26.03 -18.95 -21.12
N GLN A 258 -25.35 -19.70 -20.24
CA GLN A 258 -25.08 -21.14 -20.39
C GLN A 258 -25.38 -21.91 -19.12
N GLU A 259 -25.95 -23.10 -19.23
CA GLU A 259 -26.20 -24.00 -18.10
C GLU A 259 -24.91 -24.65 -17.56
N ALA A 260 -23.95 -24.96 -18.43
CA ALA A 260 -22.69 -25.60 -18.11
C ALA A 260 -21.50 -24.93 -18.84
N PRO A 261 -21.22 -23.65 -18.55
CA PRO A 261 -20.18 -22.93 -19.25
C PRO A 261 -18.78 -23.45 -18.86
N GLN A 262 -17.81 -23.18 -19.74
CA GLN A 262 -16.39 -23.44 -19.49
C GLN A 262 -15.62 -22.13 -19.46
N ALA A 263 -14.63 -22.04 -18.57
CA ALA A 263 -13.70 -20.92 -18.55
C ALA A 263 -12.89 -20.86 -19.86
N ASP A 264 -12.37 -19.69 -20.15
CA ASP A 264 -11.52 -19.42 -21.32
C ASP A 264 -12.21 -19.74 -22.68
N THR A 265 -13.53 -19.74 -22.68
CA THR A 265 -14.35 -20.06 -23.85
C THR A 265 -15.28 -18.90 -24.18
N TRP A 266 -15.30 -18.50 -25.46
CA TRP A 266 -16.18 -17.46 -25.95
C TRP A 266 -17.60 -17.99 -26.21
N TYR A 267 -18.58 -17.24 -25.73
CA TYR A 267 -20.01 -17.47 -26.00
C TYR A 267 -20.63 -16.23 -26.61
N THR A 268 -21.69 -16.44 -27.37
CA THR A 268 -22.49 -15.34 -27.91
C THR A 268 -23.78 -15.25 -27.11
N GLY A 269 -24.02 -14.11 -26.48
CA GLY A 269 -25.24 -13.84 -25.74
C GLY A 269 -26.47 -13.69 -26.67
N SER A 270 -27.65 -13.72 -26.10
CA SER A 270 -28.93 -13.57 -26.79
C SER A 270 -29.07 -12.22 -27.51
N ASP A 271 -28.34 -11.20 -27.03
CA ASP A 271 -28.22 -9.86 -27.61
C ASP A 271 -27.18 -9.74 -28.73
N GLY A 272 -26.49 -10.85 -29.07
CA GLY A 272 -25.43 -10.90 -30.07
C GLY A 272 -24.05 -10.48 -29.54
N GLY A 273 -23.93 -10.03 -28.31
CA GLY A 273 -22.66 -9.67 -27.67
C GLY A 273 -21.80 -10.89 -27.37
N GLN A 274 -20.48 -10.71 -27.43
CA GLN A 274 -19.53 -11.76 -27.05
C GLN A 274 -19.28 -11.75 -25.55
N ARG A 275 -19.20 -12.92 -24.93
CA ARG A 275 -19.04 -13.13 -23.50
C ARG A 275 -17.91 -14.09 -23.22
N ILE A 276 -17.07 -13.80 -22.23
CA ILE A 276 -15.99 -14.70 -21.77
C ILE A 276 -15.70 -14.51 -20.28
N ILE A 277 -15.33 -15.60 -19.63
CA ILE A 277 -14.76 -15.58 -18.26
C ILE A 277 -13.42 -16.32 -18.30
N TYR A 278 -12.36 -15.61 -17.93
CA TYR A 278 -11.03 -16.17 -17.72
C TYR A 278 -10.82 -16.50 -16.24
N GLN A 279 -10.19 -17.65 -15.96
CA GLN A 279 -9.96 -18.09 -14.58
C GLN A 279 -8.51 -18.45 -14.30
N PRO A 280 -7.58 -17.46 -14.26
CA PRO A 280 -6.20 -17.72 -13.93
C PRO A 280 -6.05 -18.19 -12.47
N ARG A 281 -4.96 -18.95 -12.18
CA ARG A 281 -4.68 -19.48 -10.84
C ARG A 281 -4.02 -18.44 -9.95
N GLU A 282 -4.76 -17.40 -9.57
CA GLU A 282 -4.26 -16.20 -8.91
C GLU A 282 -5.16 -15.77 -7.75
N ILE A 283 -4.58 -14.96 -6.87
CA ILE A 283 -5.27 -14.24 -5.79
C ILE A 283 -5.76 -12.88 -6.30
N HIS A 284 -6.71 -12.28 -5.61
CA HIS A 284 -7.28 -10.99 -5.95
C HIS A 284 -6.24 -9.89 -6.26
N PRO A 285 -5.28 -9.56 -5.39
CA PRO A 285 -4.35 -8.48 -5.64
C PRO A 285 -3.28 -8.81 -6.68
N TRP A 286 -3.25 -10.02 -7.23
CA TRP A 286 -2.26 -10.43 -8.23
C TRP A 286 -2.77 -10.26 -9.66
N ASN A 287 -4.09 -10.13 -9.88
CA ASN A 287 -4.67 -10.06 -11.22
C ASN A 287 -4.09 -8.91 -12.06
N HIS A 288 -3.82 -7.75 -11.46
CA HIS A 288 -3.22 -6.61 -12.14
C HIS A 288 -1.69 -6.56 -12.04
N PHE A 289 -1.05 -7.70 -11.71
CA PHE A 289 0.41 -7.86 -11.64
C PHE A 289 0.83 -9.24 -12.18
N SER A 290 0.11 -9.71 -13.20
CA SER A 290 0.21 -11.09 -13.68
C SER A 290 0.34 -11.17 -15.19
N LYS A 291 1.25 -12.03 -15.66
CA LYS A 291 1.38 -12.35 -17.06
C LYS A 291 0.19 -13.13 -17.62
N ALA A 292 -0.49 -13.91 -16.79
CA ALA A 292 -1.65 -14.69 -17.24
C ALA A 292 -2.84 -13.76 -17.43
N SER A 293 -3.20 -12.95 -16.42
CA SER A 293 -4.29 -11.97 -16.54
C SER A 293 -4.02 -10.94 -17.64
N THR A 294 -2.77 -10.48 -17.79
CA THR A 294 -2.39 -9.59 -18.90
C THR A 294 -2.58 -10.26 -20.27
N LYS A 295 -2.23 -11.55 -20.41
CA LYS A 295 -2.48 -12.33 -21.63
C LYS A 295 -3.96 -12.37 -21.94
N ASP A 296 -4.78 -12.68 -20.96
CA ASP A 296 -6.23 -12.80 -21.09
C ASP A 296 -6.86 -11.45 -21.48
N ALA A 297 -6.42 -10.35 -20.87
CA ALA A 297 -6.83 -8.99 -21.24
C ALA A 297 -6.45 -8.63 -22.69
N ILE A 298 -5.24 -8.97 -23.15
CA ILE A 298 -4.81 -8.75 -24.54
C ILE A 298 -5.71 -9.53 -25.52
N GLU A 299 -6.01 -10.79 -25.24
CA GLU A 299 -6.87 -11.64 -26.06
C GLU A 299 -8.31 -11.11 -26.09
N PHE A 300 -8.81 -10.63 -24.95
CA PHE A 300 -10.11 -9.98 -24.88
C PHE A 300 -10.19 -8.74 -25.78
N TYR A 301 -9.24 -7.80 -25.67
CA TYR A 301 -9.26 -6.59 -26.49
C TYR A 301 -9.05 -6.88 -27.97
N ALA A 302 -8.22 -7.86 -28.31
CA ALA A 302 -8.04 -8.28 -29.71
C ALA A 302 -9.35 -8.78 -30.33
N THR A 303 -10.20 -9.48 -29.55
CA THR A 303 -11.53 -9.92 -29.99
C THR A 303 -12.51 -8.76 -30.04
N ALA A 304 -12.57 -7.92 -29.00
CA ALA A 304 -13.49 -6.80 -28.90
C ALA A 304 -13.29 -5.75 -30.02
N PHE A 305 -12.08 -5.60 -30.52
CA PHE A 305 -11.71 -4.66 -31.58
C PHE A 305 -11.23 -5.35 -32.88
N ALA A 306 -11.71 -6.56 -33.15
CA ALA A 306 -11.34 -7.31 -34.37
C ALA A 306 -11.65 -6.53 -35.67
N ASP A 307 -12.66 -5.69 -35.67
CA ASP A 307 -13.03 -4.78 -36.76
C ASP A 307 -12.05 -3.60 -36.92
N GLN A 308 -11.19 -3.33 -35.95
CA GLN A 308 -10.17 -2.28 -35.96
C GLN A 308 -8.75 -2.84 -36.25
N SER A 309 -8.65 -4.07 -36.73
CA SER A 309 -7.38 -4.77 -36.96
C SER A 309 -6.41 -4.07 -37.93
N GLY A 310 -6.91 -3.14 -38.74
CA GLY A 310 -6.07 -2.29 -39.61
C GLY A 310 -5.32 -1.17 -38.87
N LEU A 311 -5.76 -0.79 -37.68
CA LEU A 311 -5.19 0.28 -36.85
C LEU A 311 -4.26 -0.27 -35.75
N VAL A 312 -4.41 -1.53 -35.38
CA VAL A 312 -3.69 -2.15 -34.26
C VAL A 312 -2.72 -3.22 -34.73
N GLN A 313 -1.65 -3.44 -33.96
CA GLN A 313 -0.61 -4.42 -34.28
C GLN A 313 -0.94 -5.78 -33.66
N ASN A 314 -0.86 -6.83 -34.45
CA ASN A 314 -1.00 -8.20 -33.96
C ASN A 314 0.29 -8.71 -33.31
N ILE A 315 0.53 -8.33 -32.07
CA ILE A 315 1.62 -8.84 -31.25
C ILE A 315 1.06 -9.94 -30.36
N ALA A 316 1.68 -11.12 -30.36
CA ALA A 316 1.23 -12.26 -29.56
C ALA A 316 0.97 -11.89 -28.11
N SER A 317 -0.10 -12.40 -27.49
CA SER A 317 -0.51 -12.09 -26.11
C SER A 317 0.55 -12.50 -25.07
N THR A 318 1.35 -13.51 -25.40
CA THR A 318 2.46 -13.98 -24.57
C THR A 318 3.73 -13.10 -24.68
N SER A 319 3.82 -12.26 -25.71
CA SER A 319 4.95 -11.31 -25.88
C SER A 319 4.67 -10.05 -25.06
N GLN A 320 5.07 -10.05 -23.81
CA GLN A 320 4.84 -8.98 -22.85
C GLN A 320 6.15 -8.34 -22.39
N ILE A 321 6.11 -7.03 -22.13
CA ILE A 321 7.27 -6.25 -21.67
C ILE A 321 6.99 -5.43 -20.39
N TRP A 322 5.75 -5.29 -19.97
CA TRP A 322 5.33 -4.46 -18.83
C TRP A 322 6.11 -4.77 -17.55
N TYR A 323 6.34 -6.05 -17.25
CA TYR A 323 7.04 -6.47 -16.03
C TYR A 323 8.48 -6.00 -15.92
N TRP A 324 9.11 -5.61 -17.05
CA TRP A 324 10.45 -5.00 -17.02
C TRP A 324 10.42 -3.59 -16.45
N LYS A 325 9.34 -2.83 -16.67
CA LYS A 325 9.14 -1.55 -15.99
C LYS A 325 9.19 -1.75 -14.48
N GLU A 326 8.40 -2.69 -13.94
CA GLU A 326 8.36 -3.03 -12.51
C GLU A 326 9.72 -3.48 -11.96
N VAL A 327 10.47 -4.31 -12.71
CA VAL A 327 11.82 -4.72 -12.33
C VAL A 327 12.75 -3.52 -12.20
N PHE A 328 12.70 -2.59 -13.13
CA PHE A 328 13.58 -1.43 -13.09
C PHE A 328 13.11 -0.36 -12.09
N GLU A 329 11.84 -0.24 -11.81
CA GLU A 329 11.32 0.56 -10.71
C GLU A 329 11.73 -0.02 -9.35
N LEU A 330 11.78 -1.36 -9.20
CA LEU A 330 12.40 -1.99 -8.02
C LEU A 330 13.87 -1.63 -7.89
N VAL A 331 14.65 -1.61 -8.98
CA VAL A 331 16.05 -1.17 -8.94
C VAL A 331 16.14 0.30 -8.48
N ALA A 332 15.26 1.16 -8.98
CA ALA A 332 15.19 2.55 -8.56
C ALA A 332 14.76 2.68 -7.08
N LEU A 333 13.80 1.89 -6.62
CA LEU A 333 13.37 1.80 -5.22
C LEU A 333 14.52 1.39 -4.29
N VAL A 334 15.33 0.39 -4.69
CA VAL A 334 16.51 0.00 -3.93
C VAL A 334 17.50 1.16 -3.85
N GLY A 335 17.73 1.88 -4.94
CA GLY A 335 18.55 3.09 -4.96
C GLY A 335 18.02 4.17 -4.01
N PHE A 336 16.72 4.46 -4.08
CA PHE A 336 16.03 5.41 -3.22
C PHE A 336 16.21 5.09 -1.72
N LEU A 337 15.95 3.85 -1.33
CA LEU A 337 16.09 3.41 0.06
C LEU A 337 17.55 3.41 0.53
N LEU A 338 18.49 2.98 -0.33
CA LEU A 338 19.92 3.01 -0.03
C LEU A 338 20.46 4.43 0.13
N MET A 339 19.88 5.43 -0.51
CA MET A 339 20.30 6.84 -0.41
C MET A 339 20.07 7.42 0.98
N LEU A 340 19.01 7.02 1.68
CA LEU A 340 18.53 7.66 2.91
C LEU A 340 19.59 7.75 4.01
N ALA A 341 20.24 6.63 4.33
CA ALA A 341 21.20 6.58 5.42
C ALA A 341 22.53 7.32 5.12
N PRO A 342 23.20 7.15 3.95
CA PRO A 342 24.41 7.90 3.65
C PRO A 342 24.14 9.40 3.51
N LEU A 343 23.00 9.82 2.99
CA LEU A 343 22.59 11.22 2.91
C LEU A 343 22.44 11.81 4.33
N ALA A 344 21.73 11.14 5.23
CA ALA A 344 21.63 11.55 6.63
C ALA A 344 23.01 11.68 7.29
N LEU A 345 23.91 10.70 7.09
CA LEU A 345 25.26 10.73 7.64
C LEU A 345 26.12 11.87 7.08
N LEU A 346 25.91 12.28 5.84
CA LEU A 346 26.60 13.41 5.23
C LEU A 346 26.06 14.74 5.75
N LEU A 347 24.75 14.91 5.85
CA LEU A 347 24.12 16.11 6.41
C LEU A 347 24.55 16.32 7.88
N MET A 348 24.66 15.28 8.66
CA MET A 348 25.17 15.34 10.04
C MET A 348 26.65 15.74 10.17
N LYS A 349 27.33 16.14 9.09
CA LYS A 349 28.65 16.82 9.17
C LYS A 349 28.53 18.34 9.24
N LEU A 350 27.37 18.87 8.93
CA LEU A 350 27.10 20.31 9.05
C LEU A 350 27.02 20.71 10.54
N PRO A 351 27.46 21.95 10.90
CA PRO A 351 27.67 22.33 12.31
C PRO A 351 26.47 22.07 13.22
N PHE A 352 25.27 22.58 12.91
CA PHE A 352 24.08 22.39 13.75
C PHE A 352 23.60 20.91 13.70
N LEU A 353 23.56 20.31 12.52
CA LEU A 353 23.05 18.95 12.31
C LEU A 353 23.94 17.87 12.96
N SER A 354 25.20 18.19 13.25
CA SER A 354 26.11 17.28 13.96
C SER A 354 25.66 16.96 15.38
N ASN A 355 24.83 17.81 15.99
CA ASN A 355 24.24 17.58 17.31
C ASN A 355 23.27 16.38 17.33
N ALA A 356 22.78 15.90 16.17
CA ALA A 356 21.98 14.69 16.07
C ALA A 356 22.76 13.41 16.46
N LYS A 357 24.10 13.48 16.48
CA LYS A 357 24.97 12.37 16.91
C LYS A 357 25.21 12.41 18.41
N GLN A 358 25.19 11.23 18.99
CA GLN A 358 25.51 10.96 20.37
C GLN A 358 26.54 9.82 20.45
N ALA A 359 27.05 9.56 21.64
CA ALA A 359 27.92 8.42 21.90
C ALA A 359 27.10 7.13 21.69
N VAL A 360 27.64 6.23 20.90
CA VAL A 360 27.02 4.90 20.72
C VAL A 360 27.33 4.07 21.98
N ALA A 361 26.30 3.58 22.66
CA ALA A 361 26.47 2.71 23.80
C ALA A 361 27.17 1.39 23.45
N ALA A 362 27.91 0.84 24.36
CA ALA A 362 28.52 -0.49 24.20
C ALA A 362 27.40 -1.55 24.08
N PRO A 363 27.60 -2.59 23.24
CA PRO A 363 26.67 -3.70 23.21
C PRO A 363 26.49 -4.36 24.58
N THR A 364 25.28 -4.86 24.86
CA THR A 364 25.01 -5.58 26.10
C THR A 364 25.66 -6.96 26.09
N PRO A 365 26.14 -7.47 27.26
CA PRO A 365 26.62 -8.85 27.36
C PRO A 365 25.54 -9.86 26.93
N ALA A 366 25.97 -10.97 26.36
CA ALA A 366 25.04 -12.04 26.01
C ALA A 366 24.44 -12.70 27.27
N VAL A 367 23.13 -13.00 27.22
CA VAL A 367 22.47 -13.70 28.33
C VAL A 367 23.03 -15.11 28.48
N GLY A 368 23.65 -15.37 29.65
CA GLY A 368 24.38 -16.62 29.93
C GLY A 368 23.48 -17.78 30.36
N THR A 369 22.46 -17.51 31.18
CA THR A 369 21.63 -18.54 31.80
C THR A 369 20.55 -19.06 30.87
N LEU A 370 20.16 -20.33 30.98
CA LEU A 370 19.09 -20.94 30.20
C LEU A 370 17.74 -20.23 30.45
N SER A 371 17.40 -19.98 31.71
CA SER A 371 16.17 -19.28 32.09
C SER A 371 16.12 -17.86 31.53
N GLY A 372 17.23 -17.14 31.53
CA GLY A 372 17.31 -15.81 30.91
C GLY A 372 17.13 -15.85 29.39
N LYS A 373 17.73 -16.84 28.71
CA LYS A 373 17.54 -17.04 27.28
C LYS A 373 16.07 -17.34 26.93
N LEU A 374 15.46 -18.29 27.66
CA LEU A 374 14.06 -18.64 27.47
C LEU A 374 13.15 -17.43 27.75
N GLY A 375 13.39 -16.68 28.81
CA GLY A 375 12.63 -15.47 29.10
C GLY A 375 12.75 -14.40 27.99
N THR A 376 13.97 -14.17 27.48
CA THR A 376 14.18 -13.22 26.36
C THR A 376 13.46 -13.68 25.08
N ILE A 377 13.55 -14.96 24.73
CA ILE A 377 12.87 -15.52 23.56
C ILE A 377 11.36 -15.43 23.73
N SER A 378 10.81 -15.79 24.90
CA SER A 378 9.38 -15.71 25.15
C SER A 378 8.85 -14.28 25.04
N LEU A 379 9.55 -13.30 25.63
CA LEU A 379 9.17 -11.89 25.50
C LEU A 379 9.24 -11.39 24.07
N PHE A 380 10.25 -11.81 23.31
CA PHE A 380 10.38 -11.48 21.90
C PHE A 380 9.22 -12.06 21.09
N VAL A 381 8.91 -13.35 21.27
CA VAL A 381 7.82 -14.03 20.53
C VAL A 381 6.46 -13.43 20.89
N VAL A 382 6.18 -13.22 22.18
CA VAL A 382 4.90 -12.60 22.60
C VAL A 382 4.79 -11.18 22.05
N GLY A 383 5.84 -10.37 22.16
CA GLY A 383 5.86 -9.00 21.62
C GLY A 383 5.66 -8.95 20.11
N MET A 384 6.17 -9.95 19.38
CA MET A 384 6.01 -10.10 17.94
C MET A 384 4.59 -10.52 17.55
N LEU A 385 3.94 -11.41 18.32
CA LEU A 385 2.63 -11.96 17.97
C LEU A 385 1.46 -11.04 18.32
N ILE A 386 1.56 -10.23 19.37
CA ILE A 386 0.47 -9.33 19.78
C ILE A 386 0.00 -8.41 18.62
N PRO A 387 0.87 -7.71 17.87
CA PRO A 387 0.47 -6.91 16.74
C PRO A 387 -0.36 -7.66 15.68
N ALA A 388 -0.02 -8.93 15.44
CA ALA A 388 -0.74 -9.78 14.48
C ALA A 388 -2.13 -10.19 14.98
N ILE A 389 -2.25 -10.52 16.27
CA ILE A 389 -3.50 -10.97 16.87
C ILE A 389 -4.54 -9.84 16.91
N ILE A 390 -4.09 -8.60 17.16
CA ILE A 390 -5.00 -7.44 17.24
C ILE A 390 -5.32 -6.84 15.87
N PHE A 391 -4.50 -7.08 14.85
CA PHE A 391 -4.61 -6.42 13.55
C PHE A 391 -6.00 -6.57 12.92
N PRO A 392 -6.60 -7.78 12.80
CA PRO A 392 -7.91 -7.93 12.18
C PRO A 392 -9.01 -7.12 12.86
N ALA A 393 -9.06 -7.20 14.19
CA ALA A 393 -10.08 -6.52 14.97
C ALA A 393 -9.97 -4.98 14.92
N VAL A 394 -8.75 -4.46 14.87
CA VAL A 394 -8.51 -3.01 14.74
C VAL A 394 -8.82 -2.55 13.32
N TYR A 395 -8.45 -3.34 12.33
CA TYR A 395 -8.70 -3.01 10.93
C TYR A 395 -10.21 -2.91 10.62
N ASP A 396 -11.01 -3.83 11.19
CA ASP A 396 -12.48 -3.81 11.09
C ASP A 396 -13.16 -2.76 11.97
N GLY A 397 -12.42 -2.02 12.79
CA GLY A 397 -12.99 -1.09 13.76
C GLY A 397 -13.81 -1.76 14.87
N SER A 398 -13.64 -3.07 15.08
CA SER A 398 -14.45 -3.88 16.01
C SER A 398 -13.99 -3.72 17.45
N LEU A 399 -14.52 -2.73 18.15
CA LEU A 399 -14.21 -2.50 19.57
C LEU A 399 -14.71 -3.61 20.50
N THR A 400 -15.62 -4.48 20.06
CA THR A 400 -16.19 -5.58 20.85
C THR A 400 -15.46 -6.90 20.67
N ALA A 401 -14.57 -7.01 19.69
CA ALA A 401 -13.81 -8.22 19.40
C ALA A 401 -12.98 -8.69 20.61
N GLU A 402 -12.84 -10.01 20.74
CA GLU A 402 -12.10 -10.64 21.85
C GLU A 402 -10.67 -10.10 22.03
N PRO A 403 -9.86 -9.96 20.95
CA PRO A 403 -8.52 -9.38 21.08
C PRO A 403 -8.53 -7.97 21.67
N ILE A 404 -9.52 -7.14 21.32
CA ILE A 404 -9.66 -5.78 21.86
C ILE A 404 -10.09 -5.80 23.34
N ARG A 405 -10.98 -6.74 23.74
CA ARG A 405 -11.31 -6.95 25.14
C ARG A 405 -10.08 -7.36 25.96
N CYS A 406 -9.24 -8.26 25.44
CA CYS A 406 -7.97 -8.60 26.07
C CYS A 406 -7.06 -7.38 26.26
N MET A 407 -7.02 -6.48 25.30
CA MET A 407 -6.23 -5.23 25.42
C MET A 407 -6.83 -4.28 26.48
N ARG A 408 -8.12 -4.28 26.70
CA ARG A 408 -8.73 -3.54 27.84
C ARG A 408 -8.21 -4.08 29.19
N TYR A 409 -8.24 -5.41 29.38
CA TYR A 409 -7.66 -6.00 30.59
C TYR A 409 -6.17 -5.72 30.72
N ALA A 410 -5.42 -5.80 29.62
CA ALA A 410 -4.00 -5.44 29.61
C ALA A 410 -3.77 -3.98 30.03
N SER A 411 -4.64 -3.05 29.60
CA SER A 411 -4.57 -1.64 30.04
C SER A 411 -4.84 -1.48 31.54
N ASP A 412 -5.80 -2.24 32.11
CA ASP A 412 -6.13 -2.21 33.53
C ASP A 412 -4.96 -2.77 34.37
N VAL A 413 -4.36 -3.88 33.92
CA VAL A 413 -3.15 -4.44 34.55
C VAL A 413 -1.97 -3.48 34.51
N ALA A 414 -1.75 -2.83 33.36
CA ALA A 414 -0.68 -1.85 33.19
C ALA A 414 -0.90 -0.61 34.08
N LEU A 415 -2.15 -0.17 34.23
CA LEU A 415 -2.53 0.90 35.17
C LEU A 415 -2.16 0.51 36.60
N LEU A 416 -2.53 -0.71 37.04
CA LEU A 416 -2.15 -1.22 38.36
C LEU A 416 -0.62 -1.27 38.54
N LEU A 417 0.11 -1.77 37.55
CA LEU A 417 1.57 -1.79 37.59
C LEU A 417 2.19 -0.40 37.72
N SER A 418 1.57 0.62 37.10
CA SER A 418 2.04 2.01 37.23
C SER A 418 1.87 2.52 38.66
N VAL A 419 0.74 2.21 39.30
CA VAL A 419 0.48 2.57 40.72
C VAL A 419 1.47 1.87 41.65
N VAL A 420 1.69 0.56 41.46
CA VAL A 420 2.71 -0.21 42.20
C VAL A 420 4.11 0.42 42.05
N GLY A 421 4.45 0.78 40.82
CA GLY A 421 5.75 1.43 40.57
C GLY A 421 5.92 2.80 41.24
N ILE A 422 4.83 3.60 41.31
CA ILE A 422 4.84 4.88 42.07
C ILE A 422 5.05 4.63 43.57
N VAL A 423 4.38 3.62 44.14
CA VAL A 423 4.58 3.24 45.53
C VAL A 423 6.03 2.75 45.80
N LEU A 424 6.58 1.97 44.87
CA LEU A 424 7.98 1.55 44.95
C LEU A 424 8.96 2.74 44.83
N ALA A 425 8.64 3.73 44.00
CA ALA A 425 9.41 4.97 43.92
C ALA A 425 9.46 5.71 45.26
N ALA A 426 8.32 5.80 45.95
CA ALA A 426 8.24 6.46 47.28
C ALA A 426 9.05 5.78 48.36
N ARG A 427 9.32 4.47 48.20
CA ARG A 427 10.12 3.66 49.16
C ARG A 427 11.59 3.47 48.73
N SER A 428 11.97 3.99 47.58
CA SER A 428 13.32 3.82 47.00
C SER A 428 14.30 4.91 47.44
N THR A 429 15.62 4.65 47.27
CA THR A 429 16.67 5.65 47.38
C THR A 429 16.45 6.78 46.37
N GLU A 430 17.13 7.92 46.57
CA GLU A 430 16.92 9.11 45.72
C GLU A 430 17.23 8.83 44.24
N ASP A 431 18.30 8.11 43.95
CA ASP A 431 18.73 7.76 42.59
C ASP A 431 17.74 6.79 41.92
N ASP A 432 17.25 5.80 42.67
CA ASP A 432 16.27 4.84 42.18
C ASP A 432 14.86 5.46 42.01
N ARG A 433 14.53 6.44 42.86
CA ARG A 433 13.22 7.10 42.87
C ARG A 433 12.88 7.75 41.54
N LYS A 434 13.81 8.50 40.96
CA LYS A 434 13.62 9.15 39.64
C LYS A 434 13.33 8.14 38.55
N THR A 435 14.06 7.02 38.53
CA THR A 435 13.89 5.95 37.54
C THR A 435 12.54 5.25 37.69
N TRP A 436 12.17 4.88 38.94
CA TRP A 436 10.87 4.28 39.19
C TRP A 436 9.73 5.23 38.84
N LEU A 437 9.81 6.50 39.25
CA LEU A 437 8.76 7.48 38.99
C LEU A 437 8.58 7.75 37.51
N SER A 438 9.67 8.03 36.76
CA SER A 438 9.61 8.31 35.33
C SER A 438 9.09 7.10 34.52
N GLY A 439 9.58 5.90 34.85
CA GLY A 439 9.06 4.67 34.20
C GLY A 439 7.59 4.43 34.49
N SER A 440 7.15 4.58 35.75
CA SER A 440 5.76 4.40 36.15
C SER A 440 4.83 5.42 35.50
N VAL A 441 5.25 6.69 35.38
CA VAL A 441 4.50 7.72 34.64
C VAL A 441 4.39 7.36 33.15
N CYS A 442 5.45 6.86 32.52
CA CYS A 442 5.38 6.38 31.14
C CYS A 442 4.35 5.24 30.98
N VAL A 443 4.35 4.26 31.88
CA VAL A 443 3.38 3.16 31.89
C VAL A 443 1.97 3.68 32.12
N LEU A 444 1.78 4.63 33.03
CA LEU A 444 0.49 5.26 33.31
C LEU A 444 -0.09 5.93 32.07
N ILE A 445 0.71 6.77 31.40
CA ILE A 445 0.29 7.45 30.18
C ILE A 445 -0.06 6.43 29.09
N ALA A 446 0.81 5.46 28.85
CA ALA A 446 0.59 4.41 27.85
C ALA A 446 -0.68 3.60 28.16
N SER A 447 -0.95 3.29 29.45
CA SER A 447 -2.16 2.57 29.85
C SER A 447 -3.44 3.37 29.60
N ILE A 448 -3.42 4.67 29.91
CA ILE A 448 -4.58 5.56 29.67
C ILE A 448 -4.82 5.69 28.17
N VAL A 449 -3.78 5.93 27.37
CA VAL A 449 -3.91 6.03 25.91
C VAL A 449 -4.43 4.71 25.33
N LEU A 450 -3.85 3.58 25.72
CA LEU A 450 -4.32 2.25 25.32
C LEU A 450 -5.80 2.06 25.66
N ARG A 451 -6.19 2.40 26.90
CA ARG A 451 -7.59 2.28 27.35
C ARG A 451 -8.55 3.10 26.49
N VAL A 452 -8.16 4.31 26.12
CA VAL A 452 -8.96 5.18 25.26
C VAL A 452 -9.08 4.59 23.85
N LEU A 453 -7.98 4.15 23.24
CA LEU A 453 -7.94 3.57 21.88
C LEU A 453 -8.79 2.29 21.76
N VAL A 454 -8.85 1.45 22.81
CA VAL A 454 -9.62 0.20 22.78
C VAL A 454 -11.07 0.36 23.28
N THR A 455 -11.49 1.57 23.60
CA THR A 455 -12.87 1.87 24.04
C THR A 455 -13.58 2.88 23.17
N LYS A 456 -12.85 3.68 22.42
CA LYS A 456 -13.39 4.74 21.56
C LYS A 456 -12.70 4.69 20.19
N ASN A 457 -13.47 4.86 19.16
CA ASN A 457 -12.93 5.10 17.81
C ASN A 457 -12.53 6.57 17.68
N ILE A 458 -11.27 6.88 18.03
CA ILE A 458 -10.73 8.26 17.98
C ILE A 458 -10.48 8.72 16.54
N PHE A 459 -10.05 7.79 15.70
CA PHE A 459 -9.75 8.04 14.30
C PHE A 459 -10.93 7.59 13.43
N GLU A 460 -12.15 7.99 13.76
CA GLU A 460 -13.28 7.80 12.88
C GLU A 460 -13.19 8.72 11.67
N THR A 461 -13.57 8.21 10.51
CA THR A 461 -13.50 8.98 9.26
C THR A 461 -14.43 10.19 9.31
N ASN A 462 -13.84 11.38 9.18
CA ASN A 462 -14.52 12.68 9.22
C ASN A 462 -13.62 13.75 8.58
N ALA A 463 -14.04 15.02 8.61
CA ALA A 463 -13.28 16.15 8.06
C ALA A 463 -11.84 16.29 8.62
N THR A 464 -11.56 15.79 9.82
CA THR A 464 -10.20 15.79 10.39
C THR A 464 -9.40 14.57 9.99
N TRP A 465 -10.01 13.38 10.06
CA TRP A 465 -9.41 12.08 9.83
C TRP A 465 -9.91 11.50 8.51
N GLN A 466 -9.40 12.01 7.40
CA GLN A 466 -9.93 11.82 6.06
C GLN A 466 -9.56 10.49 5.39
N GLY A 467 -8.60 9.74 5.95
CA GLY A 467 -8.10 8.49 5.38
C GLY A 467 -8.62 7.26 6.12
N PRO A 468 -9.67 6.56 5.67
CA PRO A 468 -10.24 5.41 6.40
C PRO A 468 -9.20 4.34 6.76
N THR A 469 -8.40 3.93 5.79
CA THR A 469 -7.33 2.95 5.99
C THR A 469 -6.19 3.51 6.84
N VAL A 470 -5.83 4.79 6.68
CA VAL A 470 -4.82 5.45 7.53
C VAL A 470 -5.28 5.47 8.98
N ASN A 471 -6.59 5.70 9.23
CA ASN A 471 -7.20 5.68 10.56
C ASN A 471 -7.04 4.31 11.25
N SER A 472 -7.29 3.22 10.53
CA SER A 472 -7.10 1.86 11.05
C SER A 472 -5.63 1.56 11.33
N ILE A 473 -4.73 1.93 10.41
CA ILE A 473 -3.28 1.71 10.57
C ILE A 473 -2.72 2.51 11.76
N VAL A 474 -3.08 3.79 11.91
CA VAL A 474 -2.59 4.62 13.03
C VAL A 474 -3.13 4.13 14.38
N THR A 475 -4.38 3.67 14.42
CA THR A 475 -4.97 3.08 15.63
C THR A 475 -4.20 1.82 16.04
N TRP A 476 -3.98 0.90 15.09
CA TRP A 476 -3.17 -0.29 15.32
C TRP A 476 -1.74 0.04 15.76
N ALA A 477 -1.08 0.98 15.09
CA ALA A 477 0.28 1.40 15.41
C ALA A 477 0.39 1.96 16.83
N LEU A 478 -0.56 2.80 17.27
CA LEU A 478 -0.57 3.36 18.62
C LEU A 478 -0.85 2.30 19.68
N ILE A 479 -1.75 1.35 19.45
CA ILE A 479 -1.99 0.23 20.37
C ILE A 479 -0.69 -0.59 20.51
N CYS A 480 -0.02 -0.92 19.40
CA CYS A 480 1.27 -1.61 19.42
C CYS A 480 2.35 -0.82 20.18
N ALA A 481 2.42 0.50 19.98
CA ALA A 481 3.34 1.36 20.68
C ALA A 481 3.09 1.38 22.20
N CYS A 482 1.84 1.51 22.64
CA CYS A 482 1.47 1.49 24.07
C CYS A 482 1.89 0.17 24.71
N ILE A 483 1.61 -0.97 24.10
CA ILE A 483 1.98 -2.29 24.59
C ILE A 483 3.51 -2.41 24.69
N SER A 484 4.21 -1.96 23.64
CA SER A 484 5.68 -1.99 23.61
C SER A 484 6.31 -1.09 24.69
N ILE A 485 5.76 0.11 24.96
CA ILE A 485 6.19 0.98 26.07
C ILE A 485 6.04 0.25 27.40
N VAL A 486 4.85 -0.29 27.67
CA VAL A 486 4.56 -1.02 28.93
C VAL A 486 5.57 -2.17 29.09
N THR A 487 5.75 -2.98 28.06
CA THR A 487 6.65 -4.14 28.09
C THR A 487 8.11 -3.72 28.30
N MET A 488 8.63 -2.76 27.53
CA MET A 488 10.01 -2.30 27.63
C MET A 488 10.31 -1.68 29.00
N VAL A 489 9.42 -0.82 29.50
CA VAL A 489 9.57 -0.16 30.79
C VAL A 489 9.51 -1.19 31.91
N CYS A 490 8.56 -2.11 31.91
CA CYS A 490 8.48 -3.16 32.93
C CYS A 490 9.71 -4.06 32.92
N VAL A 491 10.18 -4.49 31.74
CA VAL A 491 11.40 -5.29 31.61
C VAL A 491 12.62 -4.54 32.15
N TYR A 492 12.72 -3.24 31.86
CA TYR A 492 13.80 -2.40 32.37
C TYR A 492 13.73 -2.25 33.90
N LEU A 493 12.58 -1.86 34.45
CA LEU A 493 12.40 -1.59 35.89
C LEU A 493 12.59 -2.85 36.77
N PHE A 494 12.01 -3.97 36.34
CA PHE A 494 12.00 -5.21 37.15
C PHE A 494 13.19 -6.13 36.90
N GLY A 495 13.88 -6.01 35.78
CA GLY A 495 14.96 -6.89 35.36
C GLY A 495 16.23 -6.18 34.90
N GLY A 496 16.12 -5.43 33.80
CA GLY A 496 17.26 -4.91 33.05
C GLY A 496 18.20 -4.01 33.84
N ARG A 497 17.65 -3.08 34.64
CA ARG A 497 18.48 -2.12 35.43
C ARG A 497 19.38 -2.77 36.46
N LYS A 498 19.06 -3.99 36.89
CA LYS A 498 19.90 -4.75 37.83
C LYS A 498 21.09 -5.44 37.15
N GLN A 499 21.07 -5.52 35.83
CA GLN A 499 22.17 -6.09 35.05
C GLN A 499 23.21 -5.00 34.75
N LYS A 500 24.49 -5.32 34.98
CA LYS A 500 25.57 -4.39 34.62
C LYS A 500 25.58 -4.11 33.12
N GLY A 501 25.60 -2.83 32.75
CA GLY A 501 25.74 -2.37 31.37
C GLY A 501 24.44 -2.19 30.59
N ILE A 502 23.26 -2.34 31.23
CA ILE A 502 21.98 -1.98 30.59
C ILE A 502 21.58 -0.59 31.08
N THR A 503 21.55 0.37 30.14
CA THR A 503 21.22 1.78 30.37
C THR A 503 20.24 2.28 29.31
N LEU A 504 19.67 3.47 29.50
CA LEU A 504 18.73 4.07 28.51
C LEU A 504 19.44 4.42 27.19
N GLU A 505 20.75 4.59 27.18
CA GLU A 505 21.54 4.82 25.97
C GLU A 505 21.50 3.62 25.02
N GLN A 506 21.38 2.36 25.53
CA GLN A 506 21.25 1.18 24.70
C GLN A 506 19.88 1.10 23.99
N TYR A 507 18.89 1.85 24.45
CA TYR A 507 17.62 2.03 23.76
C TYR A 507 17.67 3.18 22.73
N GLY A 508 18.74 4.01 22.74
CA GLY A 508 18.90 5.16 21.87
C GLY A 508 17.98 6.34 22.20
N ILE A 509 17.30 6.30 23.35
CA ILE A 509 16.28 7.30 23.74
C ILE A 509 16.86 8.47 24.55
N ALA A 510 18.02 8.30 25.16
CA ALA A 510 18.67 9.38 25.92
C ALA A 510 19.17 10.47 24.95
N ALA A 511 18.63 11.68 25.04
CA ALA A 511 19.00 12.78 24.16
C ALA A 511 18.79 14.15 24.82
N LYS A 512 19.63 15.10 24.42
CA LYS A 512 19.42 16.53 24.75
C LYS A 512 18.38 17.14 23.77
N PRO A 513 17.62 18.16 24.17
CA PRO A 513 16.65 18.80 23.27
C PRO A 513 17.25 19.27 21.94
N VAL A 514 18.47 19.83 21.96
CA VAL A 514 19.18 20.25 20.75
C VAL A 514 19.50 19.06 19.83
N SER A 515 19.77 17.88 20.37
CA SER A 515 20.03 16.67 19.59
C SER A 515 18.76 16.16 18.92
N VAL A 516 17.62 16.26 19.61
CA VAL A 516 16.30 15.89 19.05
C VAL A 516 15.92 16.86 17.91
N ALA A 517 16.09 18.17 18.12
CA ALA A 517 15.85 19.17 17.10
C ALA A 517 16.75 18.98 15.86
N ALA A 518 18.04 18.74 16.07
CA ALA A 518 18.96 18.44 14.98
C ALA A 518 18.59 17.14 14.24
N ALA A 519 18.14 16.10 14.95
CA ALA A 519 17.68 14.86 14.36
C ALA A 519 16.43 15.06 13.48
N PHE A 520 15.48 15.88 13.94
CA PHE A 520 14.31 16.28 13.15
C PHE A 520 14.71 17.01 11.86
N CYS A 521 15.61 18.01 11.98
CA CYS A 521 16.09 18.75 10.80
C CYS A 521 16.82 17.85 9.79
N VAL A 522 17.64 16.88 10.27
CA VAL A 522 18.28 15.90 9.38
C VAL A 522 17.23 15.06 8.67
N ALA A 523 16.25 14.51 9.39
CA ALA A 523 15.20 13.68 8.81
C ALA A 523 14.35 14.44 7.80
N LEU A 524 13.96 15.68 8.10
CA LEU A 524 13.21 16.55 7.21
C LEU A 524 13.98 16.82 5.92
N LEU A 525 15.27 17.22 6.03
CA LEU A 525 16.10 17.49 4.84
C LEU A 525 16.30 16.23 3.97
N VAL A 526 16.54 15.07 4.60
CA VAL A 526 16.64 13.80 3.87
C VAL A 526 15.34 13.51 3.13
N SER A 527 14.19 13.66 3.79
CA SER A 527 12.88 13.40 3.20
C SER A 527 12.57 14.36 2.05
N VAL A 528 12.85 15.65 2.22
CA VAL A 528 12.65 16.65 1.16
C VAL A 528 13.51 16.32 -0.06
N ILE A 529 14.80 16.00 0.13
CA ILE A 529 15.68 15.62 -0.98
C ILE A 529 15.19 14.33 -1.64
N ALA A 530 14.78 13.34 -0.86
CA ALA A 530 14.28 12.06 -1.36
C ALA A 530 13.03 12.25 -2.23
N TYR A 531 12.04 13.01 -1.75
CA TYR A 531 10.84 13.32 -2.52
C TYR A 531 11.13 14.24 -3.71
N ALA A 532 12.08 15.17 -3.60
CA ALA A 532 12.50 15.97 -4.75
C ALA A 532 13.08 15.10 -5.88
N CYS A 533 13.85 14.06 -5.53
CA CYS A 533 14.32 13.07 -6.52
C CYS A 533 13.15 12.30 -7.15
N LEU A 534 12.17 11.87 -6.35
CA LEU A 534 10.98 11.16 -6.83
C LEU A 534 10.14 12.04 -7.78
N PHE A 535 9.85 13.27 -7.39
CA PHE A 535 9.11 14.21 -8.25
C PHE A 535 9.87 14.54 -9.55
N ALA A 536 11.20 14.65 -9.48
CA ALA A 536 12.03 14.82 -10.70
C ALA A 536 11.98 13.60 -11.61
N VAL A 537 12.00 12.40 -11.05
CA VAL A 537 11.86 11.14 -11.80
C VAL A 537 10.48 11.04 -12.46
N ASP A 538 9.39 11.30 -11.74
CA ASP A 538 8.05 11.33 -12.33
C ASP A 538 7.92 12.41 -13.42
N ALA A 539 8.41 13.61 -13.16
CA ALA A 539 8.34 14.71 -14.14
C ALA A 539 9.04 14.38 -15.45
N ILE A 540 10.22 13.72 -15.39
CA ILE A 540 11.08 13.42 -16.55
C ILE A 540 10.69 12.09 -17.21
N PHE A 541 10.44 11.05 -16.41
CA PHE A 541 10.36 9.67 -16.86
C PHE A 541 8.96 9.07 -16.79
N LYS A 542 8.01 9.69 -16.05
CA LYS A 542 6.67 9.14 -15.77
C LYS A 542 6.76 7.73 -15.16
N THR A 543 7.66 7.57 -14.20
CA THR A 543 7.91 6.37 -13.40
C THR A 543 8.05 6.75 -11.94
N ASP A 544 7.94 5.79 -11.05
CA ASP A 544 8.11 5.99 -9.62
C ASP A 544 9.05 4.94 -8.99
N PHE A 545 9.02 4.77 -7.67
CA PHE A 545 9.87 3.82 -6.95
C PHE A 545 9.01 2.76 -6.30
N ARG A 546 8.79 1.64 -7.00
CA ARG A 546 7.87 0.60 -6.54
C ARG A 546 8.36 -0.82 -6.78
N ILE A 547 7.68 -1.71 -6.13
CA ILE A 547 7.45 -3.11 -6.50
C ILE A 547 6.02 -3.46 -6.11
N TRP A 548 5.16 -3.69 -7.10
CA TRP A 548 3.77 -4.01 -6.90
C TRP A 548 3.08 -2.97 -5.98
N THR A 549 2.44 -3.38 -4.87
CA THR A 549 1.72 -2.49 -3.93
C THR A 549 2.63 -1.66 -3.01
N PHE A 550 3.91 -1.96 -2.93
CA PHE A 550 4.87 -1.19 -2.14
C PHE A 550 5.51 -0.10 -2.99
N ALA A 551 5.00 1.12 -2.88
CA ALA A 551 5.35 2.22 -3.77
C ALA A 551 5.61 3.54 -3.04
N PHE A 552 6.72 4.22 -3.39
CA PHE A 552 6.91 5.65 -3.17
C PHE A 552 6.60 6.36 -4.47
N LYS A 553 5.48 7.08 -4.53
CA LYS A 553 4.99 7.78 -5.69
C LYS A 553 4.72 9.25 -5.41
N THR A 554 4.54 10.06 -6.44
CA THR A 554 4.15 11.46 -6.32
C THR A 554 2.73 11.59 -5.75
N PHE A 555 2.42 12.77 -5.26
CA PHE A 555 1.16 13.07 -4.58
C PHE A 555 0.79 14.53 -4.82
N GLU A 556 -0.49 14.85 -4.67
CA GLU A 556 -1.01 16.19 -4.71
C GLU A 556 -0.63 17.00 -3.45
N ALA A 557 -0.55 18.33 -3.59
CA ALA A 557 -0.22 19.20 -2.46
C ALA A 557 -1.19 19.05 -1.28
N SER A 558 -2.45 18.73 -1.55
CA SER A 558 -3.51 18.41 -0.57
C SER A 558 -3.20 17.21 0.32
N ALA A 559 -2.38 16.27 -0.13
CA ALA A 559 -1.94 15.12 0.68
C ALA A 559 -1.00 15.53 1.83
N ILE A 560 -0.28 16.64 1.71
CA ILE A 560 0.66 17.10 2.75
C ILE A 560 -0.06 17.45 4.05
N PRO A 561 -1.09 18.31 4.08
CA PRO A 561 -1.85 18.59 5.30
C PRO A 561 -2.48 17.32 5.90
N ALA A 562 -3.01 16.42 5.06
CA ALA A 562 -3.55 15.14 5.51
C ALA A 562 -2.48 14.31 6.22
N ALA A 563 -1.30 14.13 5.62
CA ALA A 563 -0.20 13.39 6.23
C ALA A 563 0.31 14.04 7.53
N VAL A 564 0.46 15.36 7.56
CA VAL A 564 0.96 16.09 8.74
C VAL A 564 0.06 15.87 9.97
N LYS A 565 -1.26 15.74 9.78
CA LYS A 565 -2.19 15.42 10.89
C LYS A 565 -1.88 14.06 11.55
N TYR A 566 -1.45 13.07 10.78
CA TYR A 566 -1.13 11.71 11.28
C TYR A 566 0.32 11.58 11.78
N MET A 567 1.26 12.41 11.32
CA MET A 567 2.68 12.31 11.65
C MET A 567 2.99 12.26 13.17
N PRO A 568 2.36 13.06 14.06
CA PRO A 568 2.64 12.97 15.49
C PRO A 568 2.36 11.58 16.08
N PHE A 569 1.32 10.92 15.61
CA PHE A 569 0.91 9.60 16.07
C PHE A 569 1.82 8.50 15.51
N PHE A 570 2.14 8.56 14.23
CA PHE A 570 3.14 7.66 13.62
C PHE A 570 4.54 7.87 14.20
N PHE A 571 4.89 9.09 14.63
CA PHE A 571 6.16 9.33 15.31
C PHE A 571 6.25 8.53 16.62
N VAL A 572 5.19 8.49 17.42
CA VAL A 572 5.16 7.66 18.63
C VAL A 572 5.42 6.20 18.27
N TYR A 573 4.78 5.69 17.24
CA TYR A 573 5.02 4.31 16.79
C TYR A 573 6.45 4.07 16.31
N TYR A 574 6.99 4.87 15.39
CA TYR A 574 8.33 4.66 14.85
C TYR A 574 9.44 4.91 15.85
N PHE A 575 9.20 5.79 16.82
CA PHE A 575 10.12 5.98 17.94
C PHE A 575 10.17 4.74 18.83
N VAL A 576 9.02 4.22 19.25
CA VAL A 576 8.91 3.08 20.15
C VAL A 576 9.34 1.78 19.46
N SER A 577 8.86 1.52 18.25
CA SER A 577 9.23 0.33 17.47
C SER A 577 10.72 0.33 17.10
N GLY A 578 11.29 1.50 16.81
CA GLY A 578 12.73 1.68 16.62
C GLY A 578 13.53 1.36 17.90
N ALA A 579 13.11 1.89 19.05
CA ALA A 579 13.73 1.59 20.35
C ALA A 579 13.62 0.10 20.70
N ALA A 580 12.48 -0.55 20.41
CA ALA A 580 12.28 -1.99 20.59
C ALA A 580 13.24 -2.81 19.71
N ALA A 581 13.35 -2.46 18.42
CA ALA A 581 14.28 -3.13 17.51
C ALA A 581 15.75 -2.99 17.94
N ILE A 582 16.13 -1.81 18.45
CA ILE A 582 17.47 -1.53 18.97
C ILE A 582 17.73 -2.35 20.24
N SER A 583 16.82 -2.31 21.22
CA SER A 583 17.00 -2.99 22.50
C SER A 583 17.02 -4.51 22.35
N ASN A 584 16.12 -5.10 21.56
CA ASN A 584 16.06 -6.54 21.27
C ASN A 584 17.32 -7.05 20.58
N THR A 585 18.08 -6.17 19.95
CA THR A 585 19.30 -6.51 19.20
C THR A 585 20.55 -5.82 19.73
N SER A 586 20.53 -5.38 20.99
CA SER A 586 21.66 -4.69 21.65
C SER A 586 22.81 -5.63 22.00
N SER A 587 22.58 -6.94 22.13
CA SER A 587 23.59 -7.92 22.51
C SER A 587 24.78 -7.94 21.55
N GLU A 588 25.99 -8.15 22.11
CA GLU A 588 27.24 -8.30 21.35
C GLU A 588 27.17 -9.33 20.21
N LYS A 589 26.41 -10.43 20.40
CA LYS A 589 26.20 -11.46 19.39
C LYS A 589 25.31 -11.03 18.23
N LEU A 590 24.53 -9.96 18.39
CA LEU A 590 23.55 -9.47 17.43
C LEU A 590 24.01 -8.19 16.70
N GLN A 591 25.30 -7.96 16.63
CA GLN A 591 25.85 -6.78 15.93
C GLN A 591 26.03 -6.97 14.42
N GLY A 592 25.92 -8.20 13.90
CA GLY A 592 26.01 -8.58 12.48
C GLY A 592 24.66 -8.70 11.78
N GLY A 593 24.61 -9.43 10.66
CA GLY A 593 23.44 -9.64 9.80
C GLY A 593 22.23 -10.22 10.55
N TRP A 594 22.46 -11.21 11.43
CA TRP A 594 21.40 -11.78 12.28
C TRP A 594 20.70 -10.75 13.16
N GLY A 595 21.45 -9.73 13.61
CA GLY A 595 20.84 -8.65 14.38
C GLY A 595 19.92 -7.75 13.53
N TYR A 596 20.17 -7.58 12.24
CA TYR A 596 19.26 -6.87 11.34
C TYR A 596 18.00 -7.70 11.05
N LEU A 597 18.15 -9.02 10.83
CA LEU A 597 17.01 -9.90 10.68
C LEU A 597 16.10 -9.87 11.92
N LEU A 598 16.68 -9.98 13.12
CA LEU A 598 15.89 -9.90 14.36
C LEU A 598 15.30 -8.51 14.61
N ALA A 599 15.97 -7.43 14.21
CA ALA A 599 15.42 -6.09 14.26
C ALA A 599 14.18 -5.97 13.35
N ALA A 600 14.24 -6.50 12.14
CA ALA A 600 13.10 -6.57 11.24
C ALA A 600 11.96 -7.40 11.84
N LEU A 601 12.25 -8.62 12.29
CA LEU A 601 11.27 -9.53 12.90
C LEU A 601 10.61 -8.95 14.17
N THR A 602 11.26 -8.06 14.90
CA THR A 602 10.68 -7.41 16.08
C THR A 602 9.34 -6.75 15.74
N ASN A 603 9.24 -6.07 14.60
CA ASN A 603 8.05 -5.29 14.23
C ASN A 603 7.23 -5.95 13.12
N MET A 604 7.86 -6.68 12.19
CA MET A 604 7.14 -7.28 11.07
C MET A 604 6.81 -8.76 11.23
N GLY A 605 7.49 -9.46 12.16
CA GLY A 605 7.47 -10.94 12.19
C GLY A 605 6.09 -11.53 12.44
N GLY A 606 5.30 -10.95 13.33
CA GLY A 606 3.93 -11.40 13.59
C GLY A 606 2.99 -11.13 12.40
N ILE A 607 3.10 -9.95 11.81
CA ILE A 607 2.33 -9.56 10.63
C ILE A 607 2.72 -10.43 9.41
N LEU A 608 4.01 -10.73 9.24
CA LEU A 608 4.45 -11.69 8.21
C LEU A 608 3.88 -13.09 8.44
N LEU A 609 3.88 -13.56 9.69
CA LEU A 609 3.26 -14.85 10.02
C LEU A 609 1.77 -14.86 9.70
N TRP A 610 1.07 -13.77 10.02
CA TRP A 610 -0.34 -13.60 9.69
C TRP A 610 -0.57 -13.69 8.17
N LEU A 611 0.24 -12.97 7.39
CA LEU A 611 0.20 -12.99 5.92
C LEU A 611 0.44 -14.41 5.36
N VAL A 612 1.44 -15.12 5.90
CA VAL A 612 1.75 -16.50 5.50
C VAL A 612 0.59 -17.45 5.84
N LEU A 613 -0.04 -17.29 7.00
CA LEU A 613 -1.21 -18.08 7.37
C LEU A 613 -2.41 -17.78 6.47
N GLN A 614 -2.67 -16.50 6.18
CA GLN A 614 -3.79 -16.06 5.34
C GLN A 614 -3.74 -16.73 3.97
N TYR A 615 -2.65 -16.53 3.25
CA TYR A 615 -2.52 -17.05 1.88
C TYR A 615 -2.08 -18.51 1.82
N GLY A 616 -1.30 -18.99 2.76
CA GLY A 616 -0.94 -20.41 2.85
C GLY A 616 -2.16 -21.31 3.07
N THR A 617 -3.11 -20.87 3.91
CA THR A 617 -4.38 -21.58 4.11
C THR A 617 -5.25 -21.49 2.87
N LEU A 618 -5.35 -20.30 2.27
CA LEU A 618 -6.09 -20.07 1.02
C LEU A 618 -5.63 -21.02 -0.10
N PHE A 619 -4.32 -21.08 -0.37
CA PHE A 619 -3.79 -21.95 -1.42
C PHE A 619 -3.96 -23.45 -1.12
N ARG A 620 -3.99 -23.83 0.15
CA ARG A 620 -4.14 -25.24 0.56
C ARG A 620 -5.59 -25.70 0.56
N THR A 621 -6.50 -24.86 1.05
CA THR A 621 -7.89 -25.24 1.36
C THR A 621 -8.92 -24.56 0.47
N GLY A 622 -8.53 -23.49 -0.25
CA GLY A 622 -9.43 -22.61 -0.98
C GLY A 622 -10.12 -21.57 -0.11
N VAL A 623 -9.84 -21.51 1.21
CA VAL A 623 -10.41 -20.53 2.15
C VAL A 623 -9.27 -19.83 2.88
N ALA A 624 -9.32 -18.52 2.98
CA ALA A 624 -8.34 -17.73 3.72
C ALA A 624 -8.40 -18.04 5.22
N PHE A 625 -7.29 -17.85 5.94
CA PHE A 625 -7.22 -18.10 7.39
C PHE A 625 -8.20 -17.18 8.17
N TYR A 626 -8.27 -15.91 7.77
CA TYR A 626 -9.29 -14.96 8.21
C TYR A 626 -10.13 -14.53 7.00
N PRO A 627 -11.24 -15.22 6.73
CA PRO A 627 -12.00 -14.99 5.50
C PRO A 627 -12.57 -13.58 5.37
N GLY A 628 -13.01 -12.96 6.46
CA GLY A 628 -13.51 -11.58 6.47
C GLY A 628 -12.42 -10.50 6.37
N GLN A 629 -11.14 -10.89 6.21
CA GLN A 629 -9.98 -9.97 6.23
C GLN A 629 -9.23 -9.94 4.89
N ALA A 630 -9.94 -10.05 3.78
CA ALA A 630 -9.34 -9.98 2.45
C ALA A 630 -8.56 -8.67 2.24
N LEU A 631 -9.21 -7.52 2.47
CA LEU A 631 -8.58 -6.21 2.32
C LEU A 631 -7.43 -5.98 3.31
N GLY A 632 -7.60 -6.41 4.57
CA GLY A 632 -6.53 -6.41 5.56
C GLY A 632 -5.32 -7.22 5.09
N GLY A 633 -5.55 -8.40 4.50
CA GLY A 633 -4.50 -9.26 3.93
C GLY A 633 -3.72 -8.59 2.80
N ILE A 634 -4.42 -7.92 1.88
CA ILE A 634 -3.81 -7.20 0.75
C ILE A 634 -2.89 -6.08 1.25
N LEU A 635 -3.32 -5.32 2.24
CA LEU A 635 -2.54 -4.23 2.82
C LEU A 635 -1.19 -4.71 3.40
N LEU A 636 -1.12 -5.95 3.90
CA LEU A 636 0.09 -6.50 4.50
C LEU A 636 1.23 -6.68 3.49
N PHE A 637 0.96 -6.81 2.19
CA PHE A 637 2.02 -6.88 1.19
C PHE A 637 2.88 -5.61 1.13
N ALA A 638 2.30 -4.45 1.46
CA ALA A 638 3.04 -3.20 1.61
C ALA A 638 3.53 -2.96 3.05
N LEU A 639 2.76 -3.35 4.06
CA LEU A 639 3.08 -3.10 5.46
C LEU A 639 4.30 -3.91 5.94
N VAL A 640 4.41 -5.19 5.56
CA VAL A 640 5.53 -6.06 5.94
C VAL A 640 6.89 -5.48 5.52
N PRO A 641 7.14 -5.14 4.23
CA PRO A 641 8.40 -4.53 3.84
C PRO A 641 8.63 -3.16 4.48
N SER A 642 7.59 -2.35 4.68
CA SER A 642 7.67 -1.06 5.38
C SER A 642 8.24 -1.21 6.78
N LEU A 643 7.70 -2.13 7.58
CA LEU A 643 8.14 -2.39 8.96
C LEU A 643 9.55 -2.95 9.01
N ALA A 644 9.91 -3.84 8.08
CA ALA A 644 11.26 -4.38 7.97
C ALA A 644 12.30 -3.29 7.68
N ILE A 645 12.04 -2.46 6.68
CA ILE A 645 12.91 -1.35 6.27
C ILE A 645 13.06 -0.34 7.42
N ALA A 646 11.95 0.07 8.03
CA ALA A 646 11.96 1.02 9.14
C ALA A 646 12.81 0.51 10.33
N SER A 647 12.68 -0.77 10.68
CA SER A 647 13.44 -1.39 11.77
C SER A 647 14.94 -1.52 11.46
N CYS A 648 15.28 -1.93 10.23
CA CYS A 648 16.65 -2.03 9.77
C CYS A 648 17.32 -0.65 9.71
N LEU A 649 16.61 0.36 9.22
CA LEU A 649 17.09 1.75 9.17
C LEU A 649 17.32 2.30 10.59
N ALA A 650 16.40 2.04 11.53
CA ALA A 650 16.54 2.43 12.92
C ALA A 650 17.81 1.82 13.56
N LYS A 651 18.01 0.51 13.41
CA LYS A 651 19.23 -0.16 13.90
C LYS A 651 20.50 0.38 13.23
N TYR A 652 20.47 0.59 11.91
CA TYR A 652 21.63 1.08 11.18
C TYR A 652 22.03 2.49 11.64
N LEU A 653 21.06 3.41 11.68
CA LEU A 653 21.31 4.79 12.10
C LEU A 653 21.72 4.86 13.58
N TYR A 654 21.09 4.08 14.47
CA TYR A 654 21.51 3.99 15.86
C TYR A 654 22.99 3.58 15.99
N LYS A 655 23.44 2.58 15.26
CA LYS A 655 24.87 2.17 15.25
C LYS A 655 25.84 3.25 14.78
N LYS A 656 25.34 4.30 14.11
CA LYS A 656 26.15 5.42 13.60
C LYS A 656 25.98 6.69 14.41
N THR A 657 24.87 6.85 15.11
CA THR A 657 24.47 8.10 15.75
C THR A 657 24.25 7.99 17.26
N GLY A 658 24.14 6.79 17.81
CA GLY A 658 23.77 6.56 19.22
C GLY A 658 22.33 6.95 19.58
N SER A 659 21.49 7.27 18.58
CA SER A 659 20.18 7.85 18.78
C SER A 659 19.13 7.19 17.89
N VAL A 660 17.91 6.97 18.42
CA VAL A 660 16.75 6.49 17.67
C VAL A 660 16.07 7.62 16.89
N TYR A 661 16.22 8.87 17.30
CA TYR A 661 15.43 10.00 16.82
C TYR A 661 15.55 10.27 15.33
N VAL A 662 16.75 10.18 14.74
CA VAL A 662 16.94 10.41 13.29
C VAL A 662 16.11 9.41 12.49
N ALA A 663 16.16 8.13 12.85
CA ALA A 663 15.38 7.09 12.18
C ALA A 663 13.88 7.23 12.45
N ALA A 664 13.50 7.56 13.69
CA ALA A 664 12.10 7.75 14.06
C ALA A 664 11.45 8.86 13.24
N PHE A 665 12.05 10.05 13.15
CA PHE A 665 11.54 11.15 12.33
C PHE A 665 11.55 10.83 10.84
N LEU A 666 12.62 10.21 10.35
CA LEU A 666 12.74 9.86 8.94
C LEU A 666 11.68 8.84 8.51
N ASN A 667 11.53 7.74 9.28
CA ASN A 667 10.48 6.75 9.04
C ASN A 667 9.09 7.37 9.15
N THR A 668 8.85 8.26 10.13
CA THR A 668 7.58 8.96 10.27
C THR A 668 7.24 9.73 9.01
N ILE A 669 8.12 10.60 8.52
CA ILE A 669 7.83 11.43 7.35
C ILE A 669 7.64 10.56 6.11
N LEU A 670 8.58 9.65 5.83
CA LEU A 670 8.56 8.85 4.61
C LEU A 670 7.37 7.88 4.57
N MET A 671 7.16 7.11 5.65
CA MET A 671 6.12 6.08 5.66
C MET A 671 4.72 6.67 5.80
N THR A 672 4.55 7.80 6.53
CA THR A 672 3.24 8.47 6.57
C THR A 672 2.87 9.05 5.22
N MET A 673 3.81 9.73 4.54
CA MET A 673 3.57 10.24 3.19
C MET A 673 3.28 9.10 2.19
N MET A 674 4.05 8.01 2.26
CA MET A 674 3.81 6.83 1.45
C MET A 674 2.40 6.25 1.69
N THR A 675 2.00 6.10 2.96
CA THR A 675 0.68 5.56 3.32
C THR A 675 -0.44 6.46 2.78
N VAL A 676 -0.34 7.77 2.98
CA VAL A 676 -1.35 8.74 2.51
C VAL A 676 -1.42 8.78 0.98
N ALA A 677 -0.27 8.72 0.29
CA ALA A 677 -0.23 8.76 -1.17
C ALA A 677 -0.79 7.48 -1.85
N ASN A 678 -0.81 6.35 -1.12
CA ASN A 678 -1.27 5.05 -1.65
C ASN A 678 -2.65 4.63 -1.10
N THR A 679 -3.35 5.50 -0.39
CA THR A 679 -4.68 5.20 0.16
C THR A 679 -5.70 6.23 -0.28
N ALA A 680 -6.99 5.90 -0.17
CA ALA A 680 -8.05 6.87 -0.39
C ALA A 680 -8.03 7.95 0.70
N ILE A 681 -8.12 9.20 0.28
CA ILE A 681 -8.26 10.37 1.16
C ILE A 681 -9.55 11.09 0.78
N TYR A 682 -10.54 11.03 1.63
CA TYR A 682 -11.82 11.66 1.42
C TYR A 682 -11.74 13.14 1.80
N PHE A 683 -11.67 14.00 0.79
CA PHE A 683 -11.66 15.42 0.99
C PHE A 683 -13.09 15.89 1.30
N GLN A 684 -13.32 16.28 2.54
CA GLN A 684 -14.59 16.87 2.96
C GLN A 684 -14.44 18.39 2.99
N ALA A 685 -15.48 19.10 2.55
CA ALA A 685 -15.56 20.56 2.59
C ALA A 685 -15.56 21.12 4.03
#